data_ac05db5ae45932b4c4daf8c76a875b8e
#
_entry.id   ac05db5ae45932b4c4daf8c76a875b8e
#
_cell.length_a   1.000
_cell.length_b   1.000
_cell.length_c   1.000
_cell.angle_alpha   90.00
_cell.angle_beta   90.00
_cell.angle_gamma   90.00
#
_symmetry.space_group_name_H-M   'P 1'
#
loop_
_entity.id
_entity.type
_entity.pdbx_description
1 polymer ?
#
loop_
_entity_poly.entity_id
_entity_poly.type
_entity_poly.pdbx_seq_one_letter_code
_entity_poly.pdbx_strand_id
1 'polypeptide(L)'
;MSRIRIVALVLLAACYGRDNPPRPHTAPTPAPTPIAAAPIDTADTKAKLIAKHGDAHRARIEQGVDQVAKLWRPEDGDRTAFGAFCDEQFLADPNARDALFERMQTMLEQINGHNLEVGRATRWHTEVDTGPMQPIDALLAGYDPSAHVVDDLFASKVAFAALLNFPLTTLEARLRDGTSWDRRAWAEARLTGWFDTRVPSNLAQAATAAEVAADQYIAGYNIWMHHVLGEDGKRRFPSGKRLISHWNLRDELKANYADDEGLHKQRTIARIMERIVTQTIPRGVIDNPHLDWDPFANKVTAGQEVEADAPKRTTTLDDAREPDTRFQHVRAHFLAAREIDKFSPIAPTRIARAFDAAEMPEQRVRALLVELLESPLAADAAKEMTQRLGRKPEPHDIWYEFGVPTVESELDAITRVRYPTADAFAKDIPRILKDLGFTPERAQYLSDRILVDPSRGAGHAMGAERRGDKAHLRTRVEAGGMDYKGYNIAVHELGHNIEQTFSLNEIDHTLLSGVPNTAFTEALAFLFQARDRALLGLPSQSAEVERLRVLDAYWNTREIAGSALVELDVWSWLYANPNATAAELREATVRIAREVWNKYYEPTLGGHDTVLLGIYSHTITSPLYLFNYVLGHLIAFQVEEHVAGKDTATFATEFERVCRLGAILPDLWMQQATGKPVTAEPMLRATEAALRSGR
;
A
#
# COMPACT_ATOMS: atom_id res chain seq x y z
N MET A 1 -4.57 -2.67 -16.40
CA MET A 1 -3.91 -2.68 -15.13
C MET A 1 -2.58 -3.33 -15.29
N SER A 2 -1.56 -2.59 -15.30
CA SER A 2 -0.36 -3.13 -14.74
C SER A 2 -0.70 -3.44 -13.28
N ARG A 3 -1.16 -4.65 -12.99
CA ARG A 3 -1.03 -5.25 -11.68
C ARG A 3 0.43 -5.67 -11.51
N ILE A 4 1.36 -4.81 -11.93
CA ILE A 4 2.61 -4.74 -11.22
C ILE A 4 2.15 -4.36 -9.83
N ARG A 5 2.00 -5.35 -9.02
CA ARG A 5 1.97 -5.18 -7.57
C ARG A 5 3.22 -4.38 -7.28
N ILE A 6 3.07 -3.06 -7.21
CA ILE A 6 3.97 -2.21 -6.45
C ILE A 6 3.73 -2.67 -5.02
N VAL A 7 4.21 -3.86 -4.73
CA VAL A 7 4.33 -4.37 -3.39
C VAL A 7 5.43 -3.53 -2.77
N ALA A 8 4.99 -2.57 -2.00
CA ALA A 8 5.72 -2.00 -0.88
C ALA A 8 7.21 -1.69 -1.14
N LEU A 9 7.47 -0.68 -1.95
CA LEU A 9 8.74 0.06 -1.88
C LEU A 9 8.61 1.21 -0.88
N VAL A 10 8.07 0.93 0.28
CA VAL A 10 7.86 1.94 1.31
C VAL A 10 8.47 1.47 2.60
N LEU A 11 9.78 1.27 2.68
CA LEU A 11 10.51 1.25 3.95
C LEU A 11 12.01 0.99 3.76
N LEU A 12 12.67 1.73 2.89
CA LEU A 12 14.14 1.69 2.79
C LEU A 12 14.76 3.06 3.00
N ALA A 13 14.44 3.69 4.12
CA ALA A 13 15.03 4.98 4.42
C ALA A 13 15.52 5.12 5.86
N ALA A 14 16.13 4.09 6.38
CA ALA A 14 16.72 4.21 7.70
C ALA A 14 18.12 3.60 7.79
N CYS A 15 19.08 4.07 6.98
CA CYS A 15 20.52 3.96 7.27
C CYS A 15 21.36 4.45 6.07
N TYR A 16 21.45 5.74 5.82
CA TYR A 16 22.56 6.31 5.05
C TYR A 16 23.19 7.47 5.80
N GLY A 17 24.23 7.18 6.56
CA GLY A 17 25.26 8.13 6.84
C GLY A 17 26.42 7.84 5.89
N ARG A 18 26.71 8.77 4.99
CA ARG A 18 28.02 9.34 4.65
C ARG A 18 28.06 9.96 3.25
N ASP A 19 28.30 11.24 3.27
CA ASP A 19 29.04 12.13 2.37
C ASP A 19 29.37 11.63 0.97
N ASN A 20 28.53 12.03 0.01
CA ASN A 20 28.91 12.69 -1.25
C ASN A 20 27.60 13.15 -1.94
N PRO A 21 27.45 14.41 -2.31
CA PRO A 21 26.30 14.81 -3.10
C PRO A 21 26.35 14.09 -4.45
N PRO A 22 25.25 13.48 -4.91
CA PRO A 22 25.21 12.90 -6.24
C PRO A 22 25.47 14.01 -7.25
N ARG A 23 26.36 13.75 -8.21
CA ARG A 23 26.53 14.64 -9.36
C ARG A 23 25.17 14.76 -10.06
N PRO A 24 24.76 15.96 -10.49
CA PRO A 24 23.53 16.10 -11.24
C PRO A 24 23.61 15.23 -12.50
N HIS A 25 22.82 14.18 -12.54
CA HIS A 25 22.57 13.47 -13.78
C HIS A 25 21.85 14.47 -14.69
N THR A 26 22.49 14.82 -15.79
CA THR A 26 21.78 15.50 -16.88
C THR A 26 20.64 14.59 -17.29
N ALA A 27 19.41 15.06 -17.07
CA ALA A 27 18.23 14.35 -17.51
C ALA A 27 18.37 13.98 -18.99
N PRO A 28 18.11 12.76 -19.40
CA PRO A 28 18.10 12.42 -20.82
C PRO A 28 17.11 13.34 -21.52
N THR A 29 17.51 13.83 -22.69
CA THR A 29 16.66 14.68 -23.55
C THR A 29 15.33 13.93 -23.73
N PRO A 30 14.17 14.54 -23.41
CA PRO A 30 12.91 13.87 -23.55
C PRO A 30 12.72 13.44 -25.01
N ALA A 31 12.51 12.16 -25.24
CA ALA A 31 12.09 11.67 -26.54
C ALA A 31 10.76 12.36 -26.94
N PRO A 32 10.55 12.65 -28.22
CA PRO A 32 9.34 13.31 -28.66
C PRO A 32 8.11 12.53 -28.17
N THR A 33 7.20 13.23 -27.53
CA THR A 33 5.94 12.66 -27.03
C THR A 33 5.22 12.00 -28.21
N PRO A 34 4.87 10.70 -28.17
CA PRO A 34 4.10 10.07 -29.22
C PRO A 34 2.77 10.82 -29.39
N ILE A 35 2.52 11.30 -30.59
CA ILE A 35 1.25 11.90 -30.95
C ILE A 35 0.19 10.78 -30.89
N ALA A 36 -0.93 11.01 -30.22
CA ALA A 36 -2.05 10.09 -30.26
C ALA A 36 -2.42 9.83 -31.73
N ALA A 37 -2.28 8.59 -32.17
CA ALA A 37 -2.54 8.23 -33.57
C ALA A 37 -4.00 8.51 -33.91
N ALA A 38 -4.26 8.97 -35.14
CA ALA A 38 -5.63 9.05 -35.64
C ALA A 38 -6.27 7.67 -35.59
N PRO A 39 -7.55 7.57 -35.18
CA PRO A 39 -8.24 6.29 -35.08
C PRO A 39 -8.20 5.53 -36.41
N ILE A 40 -7.78 4.26 -36.37
CA ILE A 40 -7.85 3.39 -37.55
C ILE A 40 -9.33 3.12 -37.86
N ASP A 41 -9.71 3.32 -39.12
CA ASP A 41 -11.03 2.91 -39.58
C ASP A 41 -11.13 1.37 -39.62
N THR A 42 -12.03 0.84 -38.80
CA THR A 42 -12.20 -0.59 -38.57
C THR A 42 -13.31 -1.23 -39.44
N ALA A 43 -14.09 -0.45 -40.17
CA ALA A 43 -15.30 -0.92 -40.83
C ALA A 43 -15.05 -2.03 -41.86
N ASP A 44 -14.06 -1.84 -42.73
CA ASP A 44 -13.71 -2.83 -43.77
C ASP A 44 -13.16 -4.12 -43.15
N THR A 45 -12.31 -4.01 -42.10
CA THR A 45 -11.75 -5.16 -41.38
C THR A 45 -12.85 -5.99 -40.71
N LYS A 46 -13.79 -5.34 -40.01
CA LYS A 46 -14.97 -6.00 -39.43
C LYS A 46 -15.81 -6.71 -40.46
N ALA A 47 -16.18 -5.99 -41.54
CA ALA A 47 -16.99 -6.55 -42.60
C ALA A 47 -16.36 -7.80 -43.24
N LYS A 48 -15.04 -7.76 -43.46
CA LYS A 48 -14.25 -8.87 -44.02
C LYS A 48 -14.24 -10.09 -43.11
N LEU A 49 -14.00 -9.87 -41.82
CA LEU A 49 -13.98 -10.94 -40.81
C LEU A 49 -15.36 -11.57 -40.62
N ILE A 50 -16.44 -10.75 -40.61
CA ILE A 50 -17.82 -11.25 -40.52
C ILE A 50 -18.15 -12.09 -41.74
N ALA A 51 -17.79 -11.63 -42.96
CA ALA A 51 -17.98 -12.40 -44.17
C ALA A 51 -17.24 -13.74 -44.20
N LYS A 52 -16.00 -13.76 -43.57
CA LYS A 52 -15.17 -14.97 -43.54
C LYS A 52 -15.65 -15.97 -42.47
N HIS A 53 -16.08 -15.50 -41.29
CA HIS A 53 -16.36 -16.36 -40.14
C HIS A 53 -17.83 -16.51 -39.78
N GLY A 54 -18.70 -15.67 -40.38
CA GLY A 54 -20.15 -15.70 -40.19
C GLY A 54 -20.67 -14.81 -39.06
N ASP A 55 -21.96 -14.54 -39.10
CA ASP A 55 -22.67 -13.65 -38.16
C ASP A 55 -22.65 -14.16 -36.70
N ALA A 56 -22.51 -15.46 -36.50
CA ALA A 56 -22.38 -16.03 -35.15
C ALA A 56 -21.18 -15.43 -34.36
N HIS A 57 -20.17 -14.95 -35.07
CA HIS A 57 -18.97 -14.34 -34.48
C HIS A 57 -18.97 -12.82 -34.49
N ARG A 58 -20.02 -12.17 -35.02
CA ARG A 58 -20.10 -10.71 -35.20
C ARG A 58 -19.72 -9.92 -33.95
N ALA A 59 -20.36 -10.20 -32.83
CA ALA A 59 -20.12 -9.45 -31.59
C ALA A 59 -18.66 -9.54 -31.12
N ARG A 60 -18.05 -10.73 -31.19
CA ARG A 60 -16.64 -10.94 -30.85
C ARG A 60 -15.69 -10.24 -31.82
N ILE A 61 -16.01 -10.27 -33.13
CA ILE A 61 -15.21 -9.58 -34.15
C ILE A 61 -15.24 -8.08 -33.93
N GLU A 62 -16.44 -7.50 -33.75
CA GLU A 62 -16.59 -6.06 -33.54
C GLU A 62 -15.85 -5.62 -32.29
N GLN A 63 -16.03 -6.32 -31.18
CA GLN A 63 -15.35 -6.03 -29.91
C GLN A 63 -13.83 -6.16 -30.03
N GLY A 64 -13.33 -7.30 -30.53
CA GLY A 64 -11.89 -7.55 -30.59
C GLY A 64 -11.16 -6.57 -31.53
N VAL A 65 -11.73 -6.30 -32.70
CA VAL A 65 -11.17 -5.34 -33.66
C VAL A 65 -11.12 -3.94 -33.06
N ASP A 66 -12.17 -3.50 -32.34
CA ASP A 66 -12.16 -2.20 -31.68
C ASP A 66 -11.18 -2.11 -30.52
N GLN A 67 -11.00 -3.19 -29.75
CA GLN A 67 -10.01 -3.27 -28.68
C GLN A 67 -8.58 -3.10 -29.22
N VAL A 68 -8.24 -3.79 -30.30
CA VAL A 68 -6.95 -3.69 -30.99
C VAL A 68 -6.75 -2.28 -31.55
N ALA A 69 -7.74 -1.72 -32.24
CA ALA A 69 -7.65 -0.42 -32.88
C ALA A 69 -7.37 0.74 -31.89
N LYS A 70 -7.90 0.64 -30.68
CA LYS A 70 -7.67 1.65 -29.62
C LYS A 70 -6.21 1.76 -29.18
N LEU A 71 -5.42 0.69 -29.31
CA LEU A 71 -4.07 0.60 -28.81
C LEU A 71 -3.03 0.42 -29.94
N TRP A 72 -3.50 0.27 -31.20
CA TRP A 72 -2.64 0.19 -32.37
C TRP A 72 -2.02 1.54 -32.68
N ARG A 73 -0.71 1.58 -32.88
CA ARG A 73 0.06 2.79 -33.15
C ARG A 73 0.73 2.71 -34.52
N PRO A 74 1.23 3.84 -35.08
CA PRO A 74 1.93 3.86 -36.38
C PRO A 74 3.11 2.90 -36.45
N GLU A 75 3.83 2.70 -35.34
CA GLU A 75 4.94 1.75 -35.25
C GLU A 75 4.50 0.29 -35.38
N ASP A 76 3.22 -0.03 -35.13
CA ASP A 76 2.66 -1.37 -35.28
C ASP A 76 2.32 -1.71 -36.73
N GLY A 77 2.22 -0.70 -37.58
CA GLY A 77 1.91 -0.82 -39.00
C GLY A 77 0.73 0.07 -39.44
N ASP A 78 0.58 0.18 -40.75
CA ASP A 78 -0.49 0.94 -41.38
C ASP A 78 -1.84 0.19 -41.33
N ARG A 79 -2.89 0.77 -41.96
CA ARG A 79 -4.22 0.17 -42.05
C ARG A 79 -4.20 -1.21 -42.72
N THR A 80 -3.32 -1.45 -43.69
CA THR A 80 -3.20 -2.72 -44.38
C THR A 80 -2.64 -3.79 -43.46
N ALA A 81 -1.58 -3.47 -42.71
CA ALA A 81 -0.99 -4.34 -41.71
C ALA A 81 -1.98 -4.65 -40.57
N PHE A 82 -2.74 -3.66 -40.11
CA PHE A 82 -3.82 -3.86 -39.13
C PHE A 82 -4.87 -4.87 -39.61
N GLY A 83 -5.38 -4.68 -40.83
CA GLY A 83 -6.38 -5.58 -41.42
C GLY A 83 -5.85 -7.00 -41.62
N ALA A 84 -4.58 -7.13 -42.08
CA ALA A 84 -3.92 -8.42 -42.25
C ALA A 84 -3.73 -9.15 -40.90
N PHE A 85 -3.28 -8.42 -39.86
CA PHE A 85 -3.15 -8.94 -38.51
C PHE A 85 -4.48 -9.49 -37.98
N CYS A 86 -5.56 -8.71 -38.09
CA CYS A 86 -6.87 -9.14 -37.61
C CYS A 86 -7.40 -10.35 -38.37
N ASP A 87 -7.18 -10.43 -39.71
CA ASP A 87 -7.61 -11.56 -40.55
C ASP A 87 -6.85 -12.86 -40.23
N GLU A 88 -5.58 -12.75 -39.89
CA GLU A 88 -4.71 -13.89 -39.55
C GLU A 88 -4.92 -14.37 -38.10
N GLN A 89 -5.09 -13.44 -37.14
CA GLN A 89 -5.04 -13.76 -35.72
C GLN A 89 -6.43 -13.90 -35.05
N PHE A 90 -7.51 -13.60 -35.72
CA PHE A 90 -8.85 -13.87 -35.17
C PHE A 90 -9.17 -15.36 -35.20
N LEU A 91 -9.49 -15.92 -34.04
CA LEU A 91 -9.79 -17.33 -33.84
C LEU A 91 -11.30 -17.57 -33.71
N ALA A 92 -11.93 -18.09 -34.77
CA ALA A 92 -13.33 -18.50 -34.74
C ALA A 92 -13.51 -19.83 -34.01
N ASP A 93 -12.57 -20.77 -34.18
CA ASP A 93 -12.60 -22.09 -33.53
C ASP A 93 -12.39 -21.96 -32.01
N PRO A 94 -13.32 -22.47 -31.18
CA PRO A 94 -13.19 -22.46 -29.72
C PRO A 94 -11.93 -23.18 -29.23
N ASN A 95 -11.55 -24.33 -29.79
CA ASN A 95 -10.37 -25.05 -29.35
C ASN A 95 -9.07 -24.31 -29.63
N ALA A 96 -8.97 -23.59 -30.74
CA ALA A 96 -7.83 -22.75 -31.06
C ALA A 96 -7.75 -21.56 -30.09
N ARG A 97 -8.89 -20.97 -29.70
CA ARG A 97 -8.99 -19.90 -28.72
C ARG A 97 -8.58 -20.38 -27.33
N ASP A 98 -9.02 -21.56 -26.92
CA ASP A 98 -8.61 -22.18 -25.65
C ASP A 98 -7.12 -22.46 -25.61
N ALA A 99 -6.56 -22.98 -26.69
CA ALA A 99 -5.12 -23.20 -26.82
C ALA A 99 -4.32 -21.88 -26.73
N LEU A 100 -4.84 -20.79 -27.30
CA LEU A 100 -4.23 -19.46 -27.16
C LEU A 100 -4.26 -18.97 -25.71
N PHE A 101 -5.40 -19.13 -25.02
CA PHE A 101 -5.53 -18.74 -23.62
C PHE A 101 -4.53 -19.46 -22.72
N GLU A 102 -4.44 -20.78 -22.81
CA GLU A 102 -3.52 -21.58 -21.99
C GLU A 102 -2.05 -21.22 -22.26
N ARG A 103 -1.68 -20.95 -23.51
CA ARG A 103 -0.32 -20.48 -23.84
C ARG A 103 -0.04 -19.11 -23.22
N MET A 104 -1.01 -18.17 -23.28
CA MET A 104 -0.84 -16.83 -22.72
C MET A 104 -0.75 -16.87 -21.21
N GLN A 105 -1.62 -17.65 -20.55
CA GLN A 105 -1.60 -17.84 -19.11
C GLN A 105 -0.23 -18.37 -18.66
N THR A 106 0.26 -19.43 -19.31
CA THR A 106 1.57 -20.00 -18.99
C THR A 106 2.71 -19.03 -19.27
N MET A 107 2.68 -18.33 -20.40
CA MET A 107 3.70 -17.33 -20.75
C MET A 107 3.77 -16.20 -19.72
N LEU A 108 2.64 -15.65 -19.31
CA LEU A 108 2.60 -14.55 -18.30
C LEU A 108 3.09 -15.04 -16.95
N GLU A 109 2.73 -16.26 -16.53
CA GLU A 109 3.27 -16.86 -15.31
C GLU A 109 4.81 -16.95 -15.35
N GLN A 110 5.37 -17.44 -16.48
CA GLN A 110 6.82 -17.55 -16.63
C GLN A 110 7.52 -16.19 -16.66
N ILE A 111 6.97 -15.21 -17.37
CA ILE A 111 7.52 -13.84 -17.41
C ILE A 111 7.52 -13.21 -16.02
N ASN A 112 6.42 -13.32 -15.29
CA ASN A 112 6.29 -12.75 -13.95
C ASN A 112 7.26 -13.39 -12.97
N GLY A 113 7.32 -14.73 -12.95
CA GLY A 113 8.24 -15.45 -12.08
C GLY A 113 9.70 -15.12 -12.38
N HIS A 114 10.07 -15.03 -13.65
CA HIS A 114 11.44 -14.66 -14.04
C HIS A 114 11.79 -13.22 -13.64
N ASN A 115 10.90 -12.27 -13.90
CA ASN A 115 11.12 -10.87 -13.51
C ASN A 115 11.22 -10.71 -11.98
N LEU A 116 10.39 -11.44 -11.23
CA LEU A 116 10.49 -11.45 -9.77
C LEU A 116 11.83 -12.03 -9.29
N GLU A 117 12.29 -13.12 -9.90
CA GLU A 117 13.58 -13.73 -9.57
C GLU A 117 14.75 -12.78 -9.83
N VAL A 118 14.80 -12.12 -11.00
CA VAL A 118 15.81 -11.13 -11.34
C VAL A 118 15.74 -9.93 -10.40
N GLY A 119 14.55 -9.37 -10.17
CA GLY A 119 14.33 -8.25 -9.27
C GLY A 119 14.75 -8.58 -7.82
N ARG A 120 14.48 -9.79 -7.34
CA ARG A 120 14.94 -10.25 -6.04
C ARG A 120 16.46 -10.36 -5.97
N ALA A 121 17.09 -10.89 -7.01
CA ALA A 121 18.55 -11.02 -7.08
C ALA A 121 19.25 -9.65 -7.10
N THR A 122 18.75 -8.69 -7.88
CA THR A 122 19.33 -7.34 -7.97
C THR A 122 19.17 -6.52 -6.69
N ARG A 123 18.10 -6.76 -5.91
CA ARG A 123 17.81 -6.08 -4.65
C ARG A 123 18.26 -6.87 -3.40
N TRP A 124 18.91 -8.04 -3.56
CA TRP A 124 19.24 -8.92 -2.44
C TRP A 124 19.99 -8.20 -1.32
N HIS A 125 21.09 -7.52 -1.64
CA HIS A 125 21.93 -6.86 -0.63
C HIS A 125 21.34 -5.58 -0.04
N THR A 126 20.34 -4.98 -0.69
CA THR A 126 19.61 -3.82 -0.15
C THR A 126 18.45 -4.21 0.75
N GLU A 127 17.90 -5.41 0.60
CA GLU A 127 16.70 -5.87 1.31
C GLU A 127 17.00 -6.93 2.38
N VAL A 128 18.06 -7.75 2.17
CA VAL A 128 18.46 -8.80 3.10
C VAL A 128 19.74 -8.42 3.82
N ASP A 129 19.81 -8.65 5.14
CA ASP A 129 20.99 -8.33 5.95
C ASP A 129 22.09 -9.37 5.76
N THR A 130 22.93 -9.15 4.76
CA THR A 130 24.07 -9.99 4.39
C THR A 130 25.42 -9.33 4.72
N GLY A 131 25.43 -8.30 5.56
CA GLY A 131 26.63 -7.52 5.88
C GLY A 131 26.67 -6.14 5.22
N PRO A 132 27.82 -5.46 5.20
CA PRO A 132 27.92 -4.09 4.70
C PRO A 132 27.52 -3.96 3.21
N MET A 133 26.68 -2.98 2.89
CA MET A 133 26.33 -2.67 1.51
C MET A 133 27.49 -2.02 0.73
N GLN A 134 27.56 -2.32 -0.54
CA GLN A 134 28.49 -1.71 -1.49
C GLN A 134 27.75 -0.69 -2.38
N PRO A 135 28.43 0.33 -2.94
CA PRO A 135 27.79 1.30 -3.83
C PRO A 135 27.09 0.68 -5.05
N ILE A 136 27.59 -0.47 -5.53
CA ILE A 136 26.99 -1.21 -6.65
C ILE A 136 25.62 -1.82 -6.29
N ASP A 137 25.40 -2.18 -5.03
CA ASP A 137 24.14 -2.79 -4.60
C ASP A 137 22.96 -1.83 -4.78
N ALA A 138 23.17 -0.54 -4.47
CA ALA A 138 22.16 0.50 -4.70
C ALA A 138 21.87 0.73 -6.19
N LEU A 139 22.90 0.63 -7.05
CA LEU A 139 22.74 0.75 -8.49
C LEU A 139 21.94 -0.42 -9.06
N LEU A 140 22.26 -1.65 -8.64
CA LEU A 140 21.54 -2.86 -9.06
C LEU A 140 20.08 -2.86 -8.58
N ALA A 141 19.84 -2.41 -7.36
CA ALA A 141 18.51 -2.33 -6.79
C ALA A 141 17.57 -1.36 -7.54
N GLY A 142 18.14 -0.37 -8.23
CA GLY A 142 17.39 0.56 -9.08
C GLY A 142 16.97 -0.01 -10.44
N TYR A 143 17.38 -1.24 -10.78
CA TYR A 143 16.98 -1.90 -12.02
C TYR A 143 15.62 -2.58 -11.89
N ASP A 144 14.67 -2.21 -12.75
CA ASP A 144 13.36 -2.87 -12.88
C ASP A 144 13.33 -3.74 -14.14
N PRO A 145 13.39 -5.08 -14.00
CA PRO A 145 13.35 -5.99 -15.14
C PRO A 145 11.97 -6.01 -15.82
N SER A 146 10.92 -5.55 -15.18
CA SER A 146 9.56 -5.58 -15.72
C SER A 146 9.17 -4.35 -16.52
N ALA A 147 9.96 -3.28 -16.48
CA ALA A 147 9.61 -1.96 -17.03
C ALA A 147 9.25 -1.96 -18.53
N HIS A 148 9.75 -2.91 -19.30
CA HIS A 148 9.53 -3.01 -20.75
C HIS A 148 8.56 -4.14 -21.17
N VAL A 149 8.13 -5.00 -20.25
CA VAL A 149 7.38 -6.23 -20.58
C VAL A 149 6.12 -5.95 -21.39
N VAL A 150 5.32 -4.97 -20.96
CA VAL A 150 4.06 -4.65 -21.66
C VAL A 150 4.34 -4.08 -23.06
N ASP A 151 5.31 -3.18 -23.19
CA ASP A 151 5.72 -2.64 -24.49
C ASP A 151 6.23 -3.73 -25.44
N ASP A 152 7.04 -4.68 -24.94
CA ASP A 152 7.55 -5.80 -25.72
C ASP A 152 6.43 -6.75 -26.18
N LEU A 153 5.43 -6.99 -25.33
CA LEU A 153 4.27 -7.79 -25.70
C LEU A 153 3.38 -7.10 -26.75
N PHE A 154 3.31 -5.78 -26.77
CA PHE A 154 2.68 -5.02 -27.86
C PHE A 154 3.54 -5.05 -29.13
N ALA A 155 4.84 -4.81 -29.03
CA ALA A 155 5.76 -4.82 -30.18
C ALA A 155 5.79 -6.19 -30.87
N SER A 156 5.77 -7.29 -30.12
CA SER A 156 5.67 -8.66 -30.62
C SER A 156 4.26 -9.06 -31.09
N LYS A 157 3.25 -8.17 -30.97
CA LYS A 157 1.84 -8.42 -31.30
C LYS A 157 1.12 -9.42 -30.40
N VAL A 158 1.73 -9.94 -29.36
CA VAL A 158 1.12 -10.90 -28.43
C VAL A 158 -0.05 -10.25 -27.68
N ALA A 159 0.13 -9.01 -27.21
CA ALA A 159 -0.93 -8.23 -26.55
C ALA A 159 -2.16 -8.05 -27.45
N PHE A 160 -1.94 -7.76 -28.74
CA PHE A 160 -3.04 -7.60 -29.70
C PHE A 160 -3.76 -8.92 -30.01
N ALA A 161 -3.05 -10.06 -30.01
CA ALA A 161 -3.70 -11.36 -30.17
C ALA A 161 -4.63 -11.68 -28.97
N ALA A 162 -4.24 -11.32 -27.75
CA ALA A 162 -5.12 -11.41 -26.59
C ALA A 162 -6.36 -10.50 -26.75
N LEU A 163 -6.15 -9.22 -27.04
CA LEU A 163 -7.21 -8.22 -27.18
C LEU A 163 -8.18 -8.52 -28.35
N LEU A 164 -7.72 -9.19 -29.40
CA LEU A 164 -8.55 -9.57 -30.53
C LEU A 164 -9.51 -10.72 -30.19
N ASN A 165 -9.10 -11.63 -29.29
CA ASN A 165 -9.81 -12.88 -29.06
C ASN A 165 -10.54 -12.98 -27.72
N PHE A 166 -10.21 -12.10 -26.75
CA PHE A 166 -10.77 -12.10 -25.40
C PHE A 166 -11.32 -10.71 -25.03
N PRO A 167 -12.39 -10.64 -24.19
CA PRO A 167 -13.02 -9.38 -23.86
C PRO A 167 -12.17 -8.54 -22.89
N LEU A 168 -11.85 -7.31 -23.26
CA LEU A 168 -11.34 -6.29 -22.36
C LEU A 168 -12.48 -5.67 -21.59
N THR A 169 -12.44 -5.73 -20.27
CA THR A 169 -13.54 -5.33 -19.40
C THR A 169 -13.23 -4.04 -18.63
N THR A 170 -14.21 -3.16 -18.50
CA THR A 170 -14.16 -2.02 -17.57
C THR A 170 -14.60 -2.44 -16.17
N LEU A 171 -14.29 -1.63 -15.15
CA LEU A 171 -14.82 -1.86 -13.80
C LEU A 171 -16.35 -1.90 -13.80
N GLU A 172 -17.00 -1.01 -14.55
CA GLU A 172 -18.46 -1.00 -14.67
C GLU A 172 -19.00 -2.32 -15.25
N ALA A 173 -18.38 -2.86 -16.31
CA ALA A 173 -18.75 -4.14 -16.89
C ALA A 173 -18.54 -5.29 -15.89
N ARG A 174 -17.43 -5.31 -15.17
CA ARG A 174 -17.16 -6.32 -14.14
C ARG A 174 -18.21 -6.26 -13.02
N LEU A 175 -18.58 -5.07 -12.57
CA LEU A 175 -19.61 -4.88 -11.53
C LEU A 175 -21.00 -5.30 -11.99
N ARG A 176 -21.36 -5.03 -13.25
CA ARG A 176 -22.68 -5.35 -13.81
C ARG A 176 -22.83 -6.85 -14.09
N ASP A 177 -21.84 -7.44 -14.73
CA ASP A 177 -21.95 -8.78 -15.33
C ASP A 177 -21.17 -9.86 -14.55
N GLY A 178 -20.16 -9.46 -13.76
CA GLY A 178 -19.18 -10.37 -13.14
C GLY A 178 -19.77 -11.37 -12.14
N THR A 179 -20.92 -11.06 -11.54
CA THR A 179 -21.62 -12.03 -10.66
C THR A 179 -22.14 -13.25 -11.43
N SER A 180 -22.36 -13.12 -12.74
CA SER A 180 -22.79 -14.19 -13.63
C SER A 180 -21.65 -14.94 -14.31
N TRP A 181 -20.41 -14.45 -14.16
CA TRP A 181 -19.26 -15.04 -14.84
C TRP A 181 -18.76 -16.30 -14.12
N ASP A 182 -18.42 -17.31 -14.91
CA ASP A 182 -17.67 -18.45 -14.43
C ASP A 182 -16.17 -18.11 -14.23
N ARG A 183 -15.42 -19.05 -13.72
CA ARG A 183 -13.99 -18.89 -13.43
C ARG A 183 -13.18 -18.58 -14.69
N ARG A 184 -13.54 -19.17 -15.82
CA ARG A 184 -12.89 -18.92 -17.11
C ARG A 184 -13.12 -17.50 -17.61
N ALA A 185 -14.34 -16.99 -17.54
CA ALA A 185 -14.66 -15.63 -17.92
C ALA A 185 -13.90 -14.60 -17.06
N TRP A 186 -13.78 -14.85 -15.74
CA TRP A 186 -12.93 -14.03 -14.87
C TRP A 186 -11.47 -14.10 -15.28
N ALA A 187 -10.93 -15.26 -15.61
CA ALA A 187 -9.54 -15.41 -16.04
C ALA A 187 -9.27 -14.73 -17.39
N GLU A 188 -10.21 -14.77 -18.36
CA GLU A 188 -10.12 -14.02 -19.62
C GLU A 188 -10.11 -12.49 -19.37
N ALA A 189 -10.94 -11.99 -18.46
CA ALA A 189 -10.92 -10.59 -18.06
C ALA A 189 -9.59 -10.18 -17.40
N ARG A 190 -8.97 -11.07 -16.63
CA ARG A 190 -7.63 -10.84 -16.05
C ARG A 190 -6.53 -10.87 -17.11
N LEU A 191 -6.62 -11.75 -18.09
CA LEU A 191 -5.70 -11.81 -19.21
C LEU A 191 -5.65 -10.48 -19.97
N THR A 192 -6.81 -9.99 -20.39
CA THR A 192 -6.89 -8.73 -21.17
C THR A 192 -6.60 -7.49 -20.35
N GLY A 193 -6.85 -7.53 -19.04
CA GLY A 193 -6.48 -6.47 -18.10
C GLY A 193 -4.97 -6.19 -18.02
N TRP A 194 -4.11 -7.10 -18.50
CA TRP A 194 -2.68 -6.83 -18.68
C TRP A 194 -2.40 -5.82 -19.79
N PHE A 195 -3.31 -5.67 -20.72
CA PHE A 195 -3.18 -4.91 -21.96
C PHE A 195 -4.18 -3.76 -22.07
N ASP A 196 -4.74 -3.31 -20.95
CA ASP A 196 -5.72 -2.21 -20.93
C ASP A 196 -5.08 -0.83 -21.17
N THR A 197 -3.77 -0.74 -20.95
CA THR A 197 -2.95 0.45 -21.16
C THR A 197 -1.70 0.11 -21.96
N ARG A 198 -1.21 1.10 -22.72
CA ARG A 198 0.07 1.02 -23.41
C ARG A 198 0.86 2.29 -23.14
N VAL A 199 1.47 2.38 -21.97
CA VAL A 199 2.24 3.54 -21.53
C VAL A 199 3.66 3.44 -22.10
N PRO A 200 4.18 4.49 -22.79
CA PRO A 200 5.57 4.53 -23.20
C PRO A 200 6.52 4.40 -22.00
N SER A 201 7.57 3.59 -22.15
CA SER A 201 8.51 3.28 -21.07
C SER A 201 9.17 4.50 -20.44
N ASN A 202 9.45 5.55 -21.23
CA ASN A 202 10.00 6.80 -20.73
C ASN A 202 9.05 7.56 -19.78
N LEU A 203 7.72 7.46 -20.00
CA LEU A 203 6.74 8.05 -19.09
C LEU A 203 6.57 7.22 -17.81
N ALA A 204 6.62 5.89 -17.93
CA ALA A 204 6.66 5.01 -16.77
C ALA A 204 7.89 5.29 -15.89
N GLN A 205 9.07 5.41 -16.49
CA GLN A 205 10.29 5.79 -15.79
C GLN A 205 10.23 7.18 -15.15
N ALA A 206 9.60 8.15 -15.81
CA ALA A 206 9.41 9.49 -15.23
C ALA A 206 8.50 9.45 -13.99
N ALA A 207 7.46 8.61 -13.99
CA ALA A 207 6.60 8.41 -12.84
C ALA A 207 7.37 7.75 -11.67
N THR A 208 8.15 6.70 -11.95
CA THR A 208 9.02 6.06 -10.96
C THR A 208 10.06 7.03 -10.41
N ALA A 209 10.66 7.87 -11.26
CA ALA A 209 11.62 8.87 -10.80
C ALA A 209 10.99 9.92 -9.86
N ALA A 210 9.75 10.33 -10.10
CA ALA A 210 9.00 11.21 -9.21
C ALA A 210 8.72 10.53 -7.85
N GLU A 211 8.38 9.25 -7.86
CA GLU A 211 8.17 8.44 -6.66
C GLU A 211 9.45 8.33 -5.83
N VAL A 212 10.55 7.92 -6.44
CA VAL A 212 11.87 7.82 -5.76
C VAL A 212 12.32 9.16 -5.18
N ALA A 213 12.10 10.27 -5.90
CA ALA A 213 12.44 11.60 -5.39
C ALA A 213 11.60 11.99 -4.16
N ALA A 214 10.33 11.59 -4.14
CA ALA A 214 9.44 11.79 -3.00
C ALA A 214 9.85 10.94 -1.79
N ASP A 215 10.21 9.69 -2.02
CA ASP A 215 10.72 8.79 -0.96
C ASP A 215 12.01 9.32 -0.35
N GLN A 216 12.95 9.78 -1.17
CA GLN A 216 14.20 10.39 -0.70
C GLN A 216 13.94 11.66 0.13
N TYR A 217 12.98 12.49 -0.30
CA TYR A 217 12.58 13.67 0.46
C TYR A 217 12.06 13.29 1.85
N ILE A 218 11.14 12.33 1.94
CA ILE A 218 10.60 11.87 3.23
C ILE A 218 11.71 11.24 4.08
N ALA A 219 12.56 10.39 3.51
CA ALA A 219 13.67 9.76 4.22
C ALA A 219 14.67 10.76 4.81
N GLY A 220 14.90 11.85 4.11
CA GLY A 220 15.78 12.94 4.54
C GLY A 220 15.10 13.96 5.47
N TYR A 221 13.79 13.86 5.69
CA TYR A 221 13.05 14.85 6.47
C TYR A 221 13.10 14.54 7.98
N ASN A 222 14.29 14.62 8.54
CA ASN A 222 14.54 14.32 9.95
C ASN A 222 14.36 15.55 10.83
N ILE A 223 13.72 15.37 11.99
CA ILE A 223 13.67 16.34 13.08
C ILE A 223 14.55 15.81 14.22
N TRP A 224 15.55 16.59 14.60
CA TRP A 224 16.40 16.29 15.75
C TRP A 224 15.70 16.71 17.03
N MET A 225 15.03 15.77 17.67
CA MET A 225 14.08 16.04 18.77
C MET A 225 14.75 16.66 20.00
N HIS A 226 16.02 16.35 20.30
CA HIS A 226 16.76 16.96 21.40
C HIS A 226 16.90 18.48 21.23
N HIS A 227 16.89 18.98 19.99
CA HIS A 227 16.97 20.38 19.62
C HIS A 227 15.63 21.08 19.51
N VAL A 228 14.53 20.39 19.83
CA VAL A 228 13.19 20.97 19.84
C VAL A 228 12.83 21.42 21.24
N LEU A 229 12.39 22.68 21.36
CA LEU A 229 11.97 23.27 22.62
C LEU A 229 10.46 23.10 22.81
N GLY A 230 10.05 22.68 23.98
CA GLY A 230 8.65 22.64 24.37
C GLY A 230 8.05 24.02 24.55
N GLU A 231 6.73 24.11 24.82
CA GLU A 231 6.00 25.37 25.03
C GLU A 231 6.60 26.24 26.13
N ASP A 232 7.21 25.63 27.14
CA ASP A 232 7.90 26.28 28.27
C ASP A 232 9.41 26.50 28.03
N GLY A 233 9.88 26.29 26.80
CA GLY A 233 11.29 26.44 26.41
C GLY A 233 12.22 25.32 26.86
N LYS A 234 11.71 24.22 27.43
CA LYS A 234 12.53 23.11 27.89
C LYS A 234 12.75 22.07 26.81
N ARG A 235 13.92 21.44 26.81
CA ARG A 235 14.22 20.23 26.05
C ARG A 235 13.70 19.01 26.81
N ARG A 236 12.99 18.11 26.11
CA ARG A 236 12.35 16.93 26.73
C ARG A 236 12.74 15.62 26.08
N PHE A 237 13.39 15.67 24.95
CA PHE A 237 13.76 14.47 24.21
C PHE A 237 15.25 14.15 24.40
N PRO A 238 15.62 12.88 24.42
CA PRO A 238 17.01 12.47 24.62
C PRO A 238 17.90 12.89 23.44
N SER A 239 19.19 13.08 23.74
CA SER A 239 20.25 13.35 22.74
C SER A 239 20.27 12.25 21.68
N GLY A 240 20.56 12.62 20.43
CA GLY A 240 20.65 11.70 19.29
C GLY A 240 19.30 11.25 18.73
N LYS A 241 18.18 11.57 19.37
CA LYS A 241 16.86 11.17 18.89
C LYS A 241 16.46 11.94 17.64
N ARG A 242 16.35 11.21 16.53
CA ARG A 242 15.84 11.73 15.25
C ARG A 242 14.54 11.07 14.89
N LEU A 243 13.59 11.85 14.41
CA LEU A 243 12.30 11.35 13.93
C LEU A 243 12.05 11.87 12.52
N ILE A 244 11.74 10.96 11.60
CA ILE A 244 11.27 11.34 10.27
C ILE A 244 9.80 11.75 10.32
N SER A 245 9.37 12.56 9.37
CA SER A 245 8.00 13.06 9.32
C SER A 245 6.96 11.93 9.26
N HIS A 246 5.88 12.10 10.00
CA HIS A 246 4.72 11.24 10.18
C HIS A 246 4.98 9.98 11.01
N TRP A 247 5.44 8.86 10.46
CA TRP A 247 5.44 7.58 11.18
C TRP A 247 6.20 7.65 12.51
N ASN A 248 7.44 8.10 12.49
CA ASN A 248 8.21 8.17 13.73
C ASN A 248 7.67 9.24 14.71
N LEU A 249 7.17 10.38 14.20
CA LEU A 249 6.52 11.39 15.04
C LEU A 249 5.24 10.83 15.69
N ARG A 250 4.42 10.09 14.92
CA ARG A 250 3.22 9.44 15.41
C ARG A 250 3.53 8.37 16.47
N ASP A 251 4.48 7.49 16.19
CA ASP A 251 4.87 6.43 17.13
C ASP A 251 5.46 7.01 18.41
N GLU A 252 6.28 8.06 18.32
CA GLU A 252 6.79 8.77 19.48
C GLU A 252 5.67 9.45 20.28
N LEU A 253 4.68 10.05 19.61
CA LEU A 253 3.52 10.63 20.27
C LEU A 253 2.75 9.55 21.05
N LYS A 254 2.51 8.39 20.46
CA LYS A 254 1.84 7.24 21.10
C LYS A 254 2.62 6.73 22.32
N ALA A 255 3.94 6.58 22.20
CA ALA A 255 4.80 6.12 23.30
C ALA A 255 4.74 7.05 24.53
N ASN A 256 4.45 8.31 24.34
CA ASN A 256 4.43 9.28 25.42
C ASN A 256 3.14 9.30 26.27
N TYR A 257 2.13 8.46 26.00
CA TYR A 257 0.95 8.34 26.89
C TYR A 257 1.29 7.69 28.23
N ALA A 258 2.39 6.95 28.34
CA ALA A 258 2.86 6.35 29.59
C ALA A 258 3.90 7.20 30.35
N ASP A 259 4.26 8.38 29.85
CA ASP A 259 5.30 9.25 30.42
C ASP A 259 4.65 10.38 31.23
N ASP A 260 5.17 10.68 32.41
CA ASP A 260 4.70 11.77 33.28
C ASP A 260 4.80 13.15 32.63
N GLU A 261 5.82 13.39 31.80
CA GLU A 261 5.98 14.59 30.95
C GLU A 261 5.32 14.46 29.58
N GLY A 262 4.61 13.36 29.35
CA GLY A 262 4.13 12.92 28.04
C GLY A 262 3.26 13.92 27.33
N LEU A 263 2.33 14.58 28.03
CA LEU A 263 1.43 15.57 27.43
C LEU A 263 2.20 16.75 26.80
N HIS A 264 3.27 17.23 27.45
CA HIS A 264 4.11 18.29 26.88
C HIS A 264 4.84 17.84 25.62
N LYS A 265 5.34 16.59 25.60
CA LYS A 265 5.97 15.99 24.44
C LYS A 265 4.98 15.82 23.30
N GLN A 266 3.78 15.30 23.59
CA GLN A 266 2.69 15.11 22.62
C GLN A 266 2.26 16.42 21.95
N ARG A 267 2.05 17.48 22.74
CA ARG A 267 1.73 18.81 22.20
C ARG A 267 2.85 19.37 21.33
N THR A 268 4.12 19.13 21.72
CA THR A 268 5.28 19.54 20.92
C THR A 268 5.32 18.79 19.58
N ILE A 269 5.10 17.48 19.58
CA ILE A 269 5.05 16.66 18.35
C ILE A 269 3.88 17.10 17.47
N ALA A 270 2.69 17.30 18.03
CA ALA A 270 1.54 17.79 17.28
C ALA A 270 1.84 19.14 16.61
N ARG A 271 2.50 20.05 17.33
CA ARG A 271 2.91 21.34 16.77
C ARG A 271 3.92 21.21 15.64
N ILE A 272 4.88 20.30 15.74
CA ILE A 272 5.81 19.97 14.65
C ILE A 272 5.02 19.49 13.43
N MET A 273 4.08 18.56 13.61
CA MET A 273 3.26 18.03 12.53
C MET A 273 2.44 19.11 11.82
N GLU A 274 1.83 20.04 12.57
CA GLU A 274 1.14 21.19 11.97
C GLU A 274 2.07 22.07 11.13
N ARG A 275 3.30 22.29 11.60
CA ARG A 275 4.32 23.06 10.87
C ARG A 275 4.74 22.35 9.58
N ILE A 276 4.85 21.03 9.60
CA ILE A 276 5.15 20.21 8.42
C ILE A 276 4.02 20.34 7.40
N VAL A 277 2.76 20.12 7.80
CA VAL A 277 1.60 20.21 6.90
C VAL A 277 1.46 21.59 6.26
N THR A 278 1.65 22.64 7.07
CA THR A 278 1.54 24.03 6.60
C THR A 278 2.81 24.52 5.89
N GLN A 279 3.87 23.71 5.83
CA GLN A 279 5.21 24.08 5.31
C GLN A 279 5.73 25.37 5.91
N THR A 280 5.55 25.54 7.21
CA THR A 280 6.04 26.70 7.95
C THR A 280 7.27 26.40 8.79
N ILE A 281 7.76 25.16 8.78
CA ILE A 281 9.01 24.79 9.44
C ILE A 281 10.19 25.57 8.85
N PRO A 282 11.11 26.13 9.65
CA PRO A 282 12.30 26.76 9.12
C PRO A 282 13.19 25.75 8.42
N ARG A 283 13.61 26.06 7.20
CA ARG A 283 14.43 25.13 6.37
C ARG A 283 15.73 24.70 7.04
N GLY A 284 16.30 25.58 7.86
CA GLY A 284 17.54 25.30 8.58
C GLY A 284 17.43 24.23 9.67
N VAL A 285 16.21 23.89 10.10
CA VAL A 285 15.93 22.91 11.17
C VAL A 285 15.96 21.46 10.64
N ILE A 286 15.61 21.27 9.35
CA ILE A 286 15.46 19.94 8.77
C ILE A 286 16.83 19.23 8.72
N ASP A 287 16.91 18.06 9.32
CA ASP A 287 18.11 17.23 9.49
C ASP A 287 19.34 18.02 10.00
N ASN A 288 19.13 18.94 10.95
CA ASN A 288 20.19 19.81 11.47
C ASN A 288 20.23 19.84 13.00
N PRO A 289 21.22 19.20 13.63
CA PRO A 289 21.39 19.22 15.10
C PRO A 289 22.15 20.45 15.63
N HIS A 290 22.56 21.38 14.79
CA HIS A 290 23.32 22.57 15.21
C HIS A 290 22.42 23.77 15.59
N LEU A 291 21.10 23.62 15.40
CA LEU A 291 20.10 24.66 15.64
C LEU A 291 19.04 24.16 16.61
N ASP A 292 18.73 24.97 17.62
CA ASP A 292 17.57 24.75 18.47
C ASP A 292 16.35 25.45 17.87
N TRP A 293 15.19 24.79 17.94
CA TRP A 293 13.94 25.27 17.37
C TRP A 293 12.79 25.25 18.36
N ASP A 294 12.14 26.39 18.51
CA ASP A 294 10.85 26.51 19.19
C ASP A 294 9.73 26.43 18.13
N PRO A 295 9.01 25.29 18.03
CA PRO A 295 7.92 25.15 17.06
C PRO A 295 6.68 25.99 17.39
N PHE A 296 6.50 26.45 18.62
CA PHE A 296 5.38 27.30 19.03
C PHE A 296 5.57 28.73 18.56
N ALA A 297 6.69 29.34 18.89
CA ALA A 297 7.07 30.66 18.39
C ALA A 297 7.61 30.65 16.96
N ASN A 298 7.94 29.49 16.45
CA ASN A 298 8.61 29.25 15.15
C ASN A 298 9.93 30.00 15.02
N LYS A 299 10.75 29.95 16.05
CA LYS A 299 12.04 30.63 16.11
C LYS A 299 13.20 29.66 16.19
N VAL A 300 14.28 29.97 15.48
CA VAL A 300 15.52 29.22 15.47
C VAL A 300 16.58 29.97 16.29
N THR A 301 17.32 29.23 17.10
CA THR A 301 18.47 29.73 17.87
C THR A 301 19.68 28.81 17.67
N ALA A 302 20.87 29.26 18.03
CA ALA A 302 22.05 28.41 17.98
C ALA A 302 21.90 27.24 18.95
N GLY A 303 22.21 26.04 18.51
CA GLY A 303 22.24 24.84 19.33
C GLY A 303 23.25 24.99 20.47
N GLN A 304 22.82 24.78 21.71
CA GLN A 304 23.68 24.88 22.88
C GLN A 304 24.53 23.63 23.10
N GLU A 305 23.97 22.47 22.74
CA GLU A 305 24.62 21.16 22.85
C GLU A 305 24.44 20.43 21.51
N VAL A 306 25.54 20.03 20.91
CA VAL A 306 25.55 19.29 19.65
C VAL A 306 26.13 17.92 19.88
N GLU A 307 25.52 16.88 19.38
CA GLU A 307 25.97 15.50 19.52
C GLU A 307 27.35 15.32 18.89
N ALA A 308 28.20 14.51 19.54
CA ALA A 308 29.60 14.31 19.15
C ALA A 308 29.78 13.75 17.72
N ASP A 309 28.79 12.97 17.27
CA ASP A 309 28.74 12.34 15.95
C ASP A 309 27.76 13.04 14.97
N ALA A 310 27.33 14.26 15.34
CA ALA A 310 26.39 15.04 14.53
C ALA A 310 26.94 15.31 13.12
N PRO A 311 26.08 15.21 12.08
CA PRO A 311 26.48 15.55 10.74
C PRO A 311 26.81 17.04 10.64
N LYS A 312 27.80 17.40 9.83
CA LYS A 312 28.11 18.80 9.55
C LYS A 312 26.98 19.47 8.81
N ARG A 313 26.39 20.49 9.42
CA ARG A 313 25.29 21.29 8.87
C ARG A 313 25.57 22.77 9.09
N THR A 314 24.75 23.64 8.49
CA THR A 314 24.85 25.07 8.71
C THR A 314 24.54 25.47 10.15
N THR A 315 25.28 26.43 10.67
CA THR A 315 25.00 27.11 11.95
C THR A 315 24.35 28.48 11.76
N THR A 316 24.06 28.84 10.50
CA THR A 316 23.44 30.12 10.17
C THR A 316 21.99 30.11 10.68
N LEU A 317 21.64 31.10 11.47
CA LEU A 317 20.25 31.30 11.91
C LEU A 317 19.42 31.79 10.72
N ASP A 318 18.47 30.99 10.31
CA ASP A 318 17.58 31.29 9.19
C ASP A 318 16.15 30.84 9.57
N ASP A 319 15.30 31.82 9.86
CA ASP A 319 13.88 31.59 10.15
C ASP A 319 13.03 31.45 8.87
N ALA A 320 13.64 31.54 7.68
CA ALA A 320 12.93 31.37 6.43
C ALA A 320 12.28 29.97 6.37
N ARG A 321 11.00 29.97 6.09
CA ARG A 321 10.26 28.71 5.97
C ARG A 321 10.84 27.82 4.86
N GLU A 322 10.69 26.54 5.00
CA GLU A 322 10.91 25.60 3.91
C GLU A 322 10.08 26.02 2.69
N PRO A 323 10.63 26.03 1.47
CA PRO A 323 9.83 26.18 0.26
C PRO A 323 8.80 25.03 0.20
N ASP A 324 7.76 25.18 -0.63
CA ASP A 324 6.66 24.21 -0.72
C ASP A 324 7.08 22.85 -1.31
N THR A 325 8.22 22.32 -0.83
CA THR A 325 8.90 21.11 -1.36
C THR A 325 8.01 19.89 -1.25
N ARG A 326 7.33 19.71 -0.11
CA ARG A 326 6.34 18.65 0.08
C ARG A 326 5.31 18.64 -1.05
N PHE A 327 4.75 19.79 -1.36
CA PHE A 327 3.72 19.95 -2.38
C PHE A 327 4.30 19.97 -3.80
N GLN A 328 5.58 20.27 -3.98
CA GLN A 328 6.28 20.07 -5.25
C GLN A 328 6.35 18.58 -5.60
N HIS A 329 6.60 17.69 -4.64
CA HIS A 329 6.59 16.24 -4.87
C HIS A 329 5.19 15.72 -5.20
N VAL A 330 4.14 16.12 -4.47
CA VAL A 330 2.75 15.75 -4.80
C VAL A 330 2.39 16.21 -6.22
N ARG A 331 2.77 17.45 -6.56
CA ARG A 331 2.56 18.01 -7.91
C ARG A 331 3.32 17.24 -8.97
N ALA A 332 4.57 16.83 -8.70
CA ALA A 332 5.37 16.04 -9.65
C ALA A 332 4.70 14.68 -9.93
N HIS A 333 4.20 13.99 -8.92
CA HIS A 333 3.38 12.77 -9.09
C HIS A 333 2.14 13.03 -9.96
N PHE A 334 1.41 14.11 -9.67
CA PHE A 334 0.22 14.46 -10.45
C PHE A 334 0.54 14.74 -11.91
N LEU A 335 1.60 15.49 -12.20
CA LEU A 335 2.01 15.79 -13.58
C LEU A 335 2.45 14.54 -14.34
N ALA A 336 3.23 13.66 -13.70
CA ALA A 336 3.62 12.38 -14.28
C ALA A 336 2.40 11.49 -14.55
N ALA A 337 1.47 11.43 -13.61
CA ALA A 337 0.22 10.67 -13.78
C ALA A 337 -0.62 11.18 -14.95
N ARG A 338 -0.69 12.51 -15.15
CA ARG A 338 -1.43 13.12 -16.27
C ARG A 338 -0.84 12.79 -17.64
N GLU A 339 0.47 12.65 -17.75
CA GLU A 339 1.09 12.20 -19.00
C GLU A 339 0.70 10.74 -19.30
N ILE A 340 0.54 9.90 -18.28
CA ILE A 340 0.06 8.52 -18.42
C ILE A 340 -1.44 8.46 -18.78
N ASP A 341 -2.25 9.41 -18.30
CA ASP A 341 -3.72 9.45 -18.54
C ASP A 341 -4.09 9.31 -20.02
N LYS A 342 -3.28 9.90 -20.90
CA LYS A 342 -3.46 9.88 -22.35
C LYS A 342 -3.39 8.46 -22.95
N PHE A 343 -2.78 7.54 -22.24
CA PHE A 343 -2.53 6.15 -22.67
C PHE A 343 -3.40 5.12 -21.91
N SER A 344 -4.35 5.59 -21.11
CA SER A 344 -5.23 4.77 -20.27
C SER A 344 -6.70 4.93 -20.65
N PRO A 345 -7.14 4.36 -21.79
CA PRO A 345 -8.49 4.61 -22.32
C PRO A 345 -9.62 4.01 -21.47
N ILE A 346 -9.32 3.03 -20.61
CA ILE A 346 -10.30 2.37 -19.73
C ILE A 346 -10.48 3.16 -18.42
N ALA A 347 -9.37 3.63 -17.84
CA ALA A 347 -9.34 4.39 -16.59
C ALA A 347 -8.53 5.68 -16.80
N PRO A 348 -9.14 6.75 -17.34
CA PRO A 348 -8.44 7.89 -17.93
C PRO A 348 -7.84 8.88 -16.93
N THR A 349 -7.93 8.64 -15.63
CA THR A 349 -7.29 9.45 -14.59
C THR A 349 -6.57 8.57 -13.58
N ARG A 350 -5.60 9.13 -12.85
CA ARG A 350 -4.93 8.39 -11.77
C ARG A 350 -5.93 7.93 -10.70
N ILE A 351 -6.96 8.74 -10.41
CA ILE A 351 -8.06 8.37 -9.51
C ILE A 351 -8.80 7.17 -10.07
N ALA A 352 -9.24 7.24 -11.33
CA ALA A 352 -9.94 6.12 -11.97
C ALA A 352 -9.10 4.84 -11.96
N ARG A 353 -7.78 4.94 -12.23
CA ARG A 353 -6.86 3.79 -12.16
C ARG A 353 -6.72 3.22 -10.76
N ALA A 354 -6.71 4.07 -9.72
CA ALA A 354 -6.65 3.62 -8.34
C ALA A 354 -7.90 2.79 -7.96
N PHE A 355 -9.08 3.26 -8.33
CA PHE A 355 -10.33 2.55 -8.05
C PHE A 355 -10.58 1.37 -8.99
N ASP A 356 -10.12 1.41 -10.24
CA ASP A 356 -10.11 0.23 -11.10
C ASP A 356 -9.19 -0.86 -10.53
N ALA A 357 -8.03 -0.46 -10.00
CA ALA A 357 -7.09 -1.35 -9.31
C ALA A 357 -7.65 -1.95 -8.02
N ALA A 358 -8.38 -1.15 -7.24
CA ALA A 358 -9.08 -1.61 -6.06
C ALA A 358 -10.33 -2.45 -6.40
N GLU A 359 -10.79 -2.40 -7.64
CA GLU A 359 -12.03 -3.01 -8.13
C GLU A 359 -13.28 -2.63 -7.32
N MET A 360 -13.26 -1.42 -6.80
CA MET A 360 -14.38 -0.80 -6.09
C MET A 360 -14.61 0.62 -6.63
N PRO A 361 -15.86 1.02 -6.93
CA PRO A 361 -16.14 2.39 -7.31
C PRO A 361 -15.74 3.40 -6.23
N GLU A 362 -15.22 4.57 -6.62
CA GLU A 362 -14.86 5.65 -5.69
C GLU A 362 -16.01 5.97 -4.71
N GLN A 363 -17.24 6.09 -5.23
CA GLN A 363 -18.40 6.36 -4.38
C GLN A 363 -18.65 5.29 -3.32
N ARG A 364 -18.40 4.02 -3.65
CA ARG A 364 -18.53 2.89 -2.71
C ARG A 364 -17.48 2.97 -1.61
N VAL A 365 -16.23 3.25 -1.96
CA VAL A 365 -15.14 3.42 -0.99
C VAL A 365 -15.42 4.63 -0.11
N ARG A 366 -15.75 5.78 -0.68
CA ARG A 366 -16.11 6.98 0.09
C ARG A 366 -17.28 6.74 1.05
N ALA A 367 -18.30 5.98 0.62
CA ALA A 367 -19.43 5.63 1.49
C ALA A 367 -18.99 4.84 2.73
N LEU A 368 -18.08 3.86 2.59
CA LEU A 368 -17.53 3.10 3.71
C LEU A 368 -16.71 3.98 4.67
N LEU A 369 -15.87 4.89 4.12
CA LEU A 369 -15.12 5.85 4.93
C LEU A 369 -16.04 6.76 5.74
N VAL A 370 -17.08 7.31 5.09
CA VAL A 370 -18.04 8.22 5.72
C VAL A 370 -18.90 7.49 6.77
N GLU A 371 -19.36 6.27 6.49
CA GLU A 371 -20.10 5.44 7.45
C GLU A 371 -19.32 5.27 8.77
N LEU A 372 -18.01 5.00 8.67
CA LEU A 372 -17.14 4.88 9.83
C LEU A 372 -16.97 6.21 10.56
N LEU A 373 -16.81 7.32 9.81
CA LEU A 373 -16.56 8.65 10.36
C LEU A 373 -17.80 9.27 11.01
N GLU A 374 -18.99 9.02 10.47
CA GLU A 374 -20.27 9.53 10.97
C GLU A 374 -20.87 8.63 12.07
N SER A 375 -20.22 7.53 12.41
CA SER A 375 -20.68 6.65 13.48
C SER A 375 -20.75 7.37 14.82
N PRO A 376 -21.88 7.31 15.55
CA PRO A 376 -22.04 7.92 16.88
C PRO A 376 -21.12 7.30 17.94
N LEU A 377 -20.57 6.11 17.68
CA LEU A 377 -19.64 5.41 18.58
C LEU A 377 -18.37 6.24 18.86
N ALA A 378 -18.01 7.15 17.96
CA ALA A 378 -16.87 8.06 18.17
C ALA A 378 -17.02 8.93 19.42
N ALA A 379 -18.23 9.41 19.70
CA ALA A 379 -18.50 10.20 20.89
C ALA A 379 -18.40 9.36 22.19
N ASP A 380 -18.84 8.11 22.14
CA ASP A 380 -18.72 7.20 23.30
C ASP A 380 -17.28 6.75 23.53
N ALA A 381 -16.52 6.49 22.46
CA ALA A 381 -15.08 6.23 22.55
C ALA A 381 -14.31 7.43 23.13
N ALA A 382 -14.65 8.65 22.70
CA ALA A 382 -14.04 9.88 23.27
C ALA A 382 -14.38 10.10 24.75
N LYS A 383 -15.56 9.66 25.23
CA LYS A 383 -15.88 9.67 26.67
C LYS A 383 -15.00 8.69 27.45
N GLU A 384 -14.82 7.47 26.95
CA GLU A 384 -13.91 6.51 27.56
C GLU A 384 -12.47 7.03 27.56
N MET A 385 -12.02 7.59 26.46
CA MET A 385 -10.71 8.26 26.36
C MET A 385 -10.58 9.36 27.42
N THR A 386 -11.58 10.22 27.58
CA THR A 386 -11.60 11.28 28.60
C THR A 386 -11.42 10.73 30.02
N GLN A 387 -12.09 9.62 30.34
CA GLN A 387 -11.97 8.97 31.65
C GLN A 387 -10.56 8.42 31.88
N ARG A 388 -9.96 7.77 30.86
CA ARG A 388 -8.62 7.20 30.94
C ARG A 388 -7.53 8.27 30.99
N LEU A 389 -7.68 9.33 30.22
CA LEU A 389 -6.74 10.46 30.22
C LEU A 389 -6.83 11.33 31.46
N GLY A 390 -7.96 11.33 32.19
CA GLY A 390 -8.23 12.26 33.28
C GLY A 390 -8.35 13.74 32.83
N ARG A 391 -8.46 13.99 31.52
CA ARG A 391 -8.59 15.29 30.87
C ARG A 391 -9.45 15.19 29.61
N LYS A 392 -9.94 16.33 29.14
CA LYS A 392 -10.58 16.38 27.81
C LYS A 392 -9.57 16.00 26.71
N PRO A 393 -10.01 15.28 25.70
CA PRO A 393 -9.18 15.02 24.53
C PRO A 393 -8.75 16.32 23.83
N GLU A 394 -7.56 16.29 23.25
CA GLU A 394 -6.98 17.33 22.41
C GLU A 394 -6.79 16.80 20.99
N PRO A 395 -6.55 17.64 19.97
CA PRO A 395 -6.42 17.17 18.58
C PRO A 395 -5.42 16.02 18.37
N HIS A 396 -4.31 16.00 19.10
CA HIS A 396 -3.30 14.94 18.99
C HIS A 396 -3.77 13.60 19.56
N ASP A 397 -4.86 13.55 20.34
CA ASP A 397 -5.45 12.30 20.83
C ASP A 397 -6.20 11.54 19.71
N ILE A 398 -6.20 12.05 18.48
CA ILE A 398 -6.56 11.26 17.29
C ILE A 398 -5.70 9.98 17.20
N TRP A 399 -4.48 9.99 17.72
CA TRP A 399 -3.55 8.86 17.80
C TRP A 399 -3.53 8.18 19.18
N TYR A 400 -4.55 8.40 20.02
CA TYR A 400 -4.66 7.72 21.31
C TYR A 400 -4.78 6.21 21.15
N GLU A 401 -4.15 5.46 22.06
CA GLU A 401 -4.26 4.00 22.17
C GLU A 401 -4.95 3.64 23.48
N PHE A 402 -6.06 2.91 23.38
CA PHE A 402 -6.85 2.46 24.55
C PHE A 402 -6.15 1.31 25.27
N GLY A 403 -5.34 0.54 24.54
CA GLY A 403 -4.62 -0.62 25.05
C GLY A 403 -3.65 -0.25 26.17
N VAL A 404 -3.44 -1.18 27.08
CA VAL A 404 -2.36 -1.06 28.06
C VAL A 404 -1.05 -1.34 27.33
N PRO A 405 -0.04 -0.48 27.43
CA PRO A 405 1.28 -0.79 26.88
C PRO A 405 1.74 -2.15 27.36
N THR A 406 1.94 -3.08 26.46
CA THR A 406 2.50 -4.38 26.78
C THR A 406 3.94 -4.17 27.22
N VAL A 407 4.38 -4.81 28.31
CA VAL A 407 5.78 -4.79 28.70
C VAL A 407 6.55 -5.65 27.67
N GLU A 408 6.98 -5.01 26.57
CA GLU A 408 7.65 -5.68 25.44
C GLU A 408 8.88 -6.44 25.89
N SER A 409 9.62 -5.96 26.93
CA SER A 409 10.84 -6.60 27.41
C SER A 409 10.66 -8.06 27.87
N GLU A 410 9.50 -8.42 28.43
CA GLU A 410 9.23 -9.81 28.82
C GLU A 410 8.97 -10.69 27.58
N LEU A 411 8.27 -10.14 26.59
CA LEU A 411 8.00 -10.82 25.33
C LEU A 411 9.27 -10.94 24.49
N ASP A 412 10.11 -9.90 24.48
CA ASP A 412 11.43 -9.92 23.85
C ASP A 412 12.31 -11.05 24.40
N ALA A 413 12.31 -11.25 25.72
CA ALA A 413 13.09 -12.33 26.31
C ALA A 413 12.63 -13.71 25.82
N ILE A 414 11.32 -13.91 25.61
CA ILE A 414 10.76 -15.16 25.07
C ILE A 414 11.14 -15.36 23.60
N THR A 415 10.93 -14.32 22.77
CA THR A 415 11.13 -14.42 21.32
C THR A 415 12.61 -14.53 20.96
N ARG A 416 13.50 -13.77 21.61
CA ARG A 416 14.95 -13.84 21.39
C ARG A 416 15.52 -15.22 21.70
N VAL A 417 15.02 -15.88 22.75
CA VAL A 417 15.44 -17.26 23.10
C VAL A 417 14.89 -18.27 22.08
N ARG A 418 13.64 -18.12 21.67
CA ARG A 418 13.00 -19.06 20.73
C ARG A 418 13.53 -18.91 19.31
N TYR A 419 13.80 -17.67 18.87
CA TYR A 419 14.20 -17.33 17.50
C TYR A 419 15.52 -16.54 17.47
N PRO A 420 16.65 -17.18 17.83
CA PRO A 420 17.96 -16.52 17.79
C PRO A 420 18.42 -16.18 16.35
N THR A 421 17.81 -16.78 15.34
CA THR A 421 18.10 -16.55 13.90
C THR A 421 16.84 -16.67 13.07
N ALA A 422 16.86 -16.12 11.85
CA ALA A 422 15.78 -16.32 10.86
C ALA A 422 15.51 -17.81 10.58
N ASP A 423 16.57 -18.63 10.54
CA ASP A 423 16.48 -20.07 10.33
C ASP A 423 15.75 -20.79 11.48
N ALA A 424 15.87 -20.29 12.70
CA ALA A 424 15.12 -20.82 13.84
C ALA A 424 13.61 -20.58 13.68
N PHE A 425 13.20 -19.43 13.17
CA PHE A 425 11.80 -19.16 12.85
C PHE A 425 11.31 -20.04 11.67
N ALA A 426 12.12 -20.15 10.61
CA ALA A 426 11.81 -21.02 9.47
C ALA A 426 11.51 -22.47 9.91
N LYS A 427 12.33 -23.02 10.80
CA LYS A 427 12.14 -24.38 11.34
C LYS A 427 10.88 -24.53 12.21
N ASP A 428 10.37 -23.45 12.75
CA ASP A 428 9.18 -23.46 13.60
C ASP A 428 7.87 -23.22 12.84
N ILE A 429 7.91 -22.80 11.57
CA ILE A 429 6.73 -22.59 10.73
C ILE A 429 5.78 -23.82 10.72
N PRO A 430 6.27 -25.09 10.59
CA PRO A 430 5.37 -26.24 10.64
C PRO A 430 4.61 -26.38 11.97
N ARG A 431 5.21 -26.00 13.10
CA ARG A 431 4.51 -25.98 14.39
C ARG A 431 3.46 -24.87 14.42
N ILE A 432 3.84 -23.64 14.03
CA ILE A 432 2.96 -22.48 13.97
C ILE A 432 1.71 -22.81 13.15
N LEU A 433 1.88 -23.41 11.98
CA LEU A 433 0.76 -23.77 11.10
C LEU A 433 -0.13 -24.87 11.71
N LYS A 434 0.46 -25.86 12.40
CA LYS A 434 -0.33 -26.86 13.13
C LYS A 434 -1.14 -26.23 14.28
N ASP A 435 -0.56 -25.28 14.99
CA ASP A 435 -1.25 -24.59 16.09
C ASP A 435 -2.39 -23.69 15.54
N LEU A 436 -2.27 -23.23 14.29
CA LEU A 436 -3.35 -22.55 13.55
C LEU A 436 -4.41 -23.51 12.99
N GLY A 437 -4.22 -24.84 13.14
CA GLY A 437 -5.20 -25.86 12.77
C GLY A 437 -4.96 -26.56 11.44
N PHE A 438 -3.87 -26.28 10.73
CA PHE A 438 -3.51 -27.03 9.53
C PHE A 438 -3.07 -28.46 9.88
N THR A 439 -3.43 -29.44 9.04
CA THR A 439 -2.94 -30.81 9.25
C THR A 439 -1.41 -30.88 9.16
N PRO A 440 -0.75 -31.89 9.75
CA PRO A 440 0.71 -32.00 9.66
C PRO A 440 1.24 -32.00 8.22
N GLU A 441 0.55 -32.70 7.32
CA GLU A 441 0.91 -32.77 5.91
C GLU A 441 0.76 -31.41 5.23
N ARG A 442 -0.31 -30.67 5.57
CA ARG A 442 -0.58 -29.36 5.02
C ARG A 442 0.42 -28.31 5.52
N ALA A 443 0.72 -28.36 6.82
CA ALA A 443 1.72 -27.51 7.45
C ALA A 443 3.11 -27.71 6.82
N GLN A 444 3.50 -28.97 6.55
CA GLN A 444 4.76 -29.27 5.88
C GLN A 444 4.77 -28.77 4.43
N TYR A 445 3.70 -29.05 3.67
CA TYR A 445 3.54 -28.57 2.30
C TYR A 445 3.73 -27.06 2.15
N LEU A 446 3.11 -26.29 3.06
CA LEU A 446 3.21 -24.82 3.07
C LEU A 446 4.61 -24.36 3.48
N SER A 447 5.17 -24.95 4.53
CA SER A 447 6.51 -24.61 5.03
C SER A 447 7.60 -24.86 3.99
N ASP A 448 7.50 -25.92 3.20
CA ASP A 448 8.48 -26.25 2.15
C ASP A 448 8.51 -25.21 1.02
N ARG A 449 7.48 -24.34 0.94
CA ARG A 449 7.32 -23.28 -0.06
C ARG A 449 7.69 -21.91 0.42
N ILE A 450 8.15 -21.79 1.67
CA ILE A 450 8.51 -20.49 2.27
C ILE A 450 9.97 -20.52 2.71
N LEU A 451 10.72 -19.49 2.34
CA LEU A 451 12.04 -19.18 2.85
C LEU A 451 11.95 -17.98 3.80
N VAL A 452 12.77 -17.98 4.84
CA VAL A 452 12.82 -16.86 5.79
C VAL A 452 14.18 -16.18 5.69
N ASP A 453 14.15 -14.89 5.34
CA ASP A 453 15.35 -14.08 5.17
C ASP A 453 15.44 -13.01 6.27
N PRO A 454 16.62 -12.75 6.85
CA PRO A 454 16.80 -11.63 7.77
C PRO A 454 16.67 -10.31 7.01
N SER A 455 15.67 -9.48 7.35
CA SER A 455 15.45 -8.20 6.70
C SER A 455 16.47 -7.15 7.16
N ARG A 456 17.00 -6.38 6.22
CA ARG A 456 17.84 -5.21 6.53
C ARG A 456 17.01 -4.03 7.05
N GLY A 457 15.79 -3.92 6.62
CA GLY A 457 14.84 -2.87 6.98
C GLY A 457 13.60 -3.43 7.69
N ALA A 458 12.43 -2.93 7.33
CA ALA A 458 11.17 -3.48 7.79
C ALA A 458 10.93 -4.89 7.25
N GLY A 459 10.19 -5.70 8.00
CA GLY A 459 9.71 -6.99 7.53
C GLY A 459 8.74 -6.83 6.37
N HIS A 460 8.72 -7.79 5.45
CA HIS A 460 7.77 -7.87 4.35
C HIS A 460 7.71 -9.26 3.74
N ALA A 461 6.57 -9.63 3.19
CA ALA A 461 6.41 -10.85 2.43
C ALA A 461 6.65 -10.59 0.94
N MET A 462 7.40 -11.47 0.31
CA MET A 462 7.53 -11.54 -1.14
C MET A 462 6.97 -12.87 -1.61
N GLY A 463 5.80 -12.86 -2.25
CA GLY A 463 5.18 -14.03 -2.83
C GLY A 463 5.98 -14.59 -4.01
N ALA A 464 5.69 -15.83 -4.40
CA ALA A 464 6.10 -16.34 -5.69
C ALA A 464 5.11 -15.89 -6.77
N GLU A 465 5.57 -15.76 -8.02
CA GLU A 465 4.74 -15.42 -9.17
C GLU A 465 4.67 -16.59 -10.18
N ARG A 466 5.47 -17.64 -9.97
CA ARG A 466 5.51 -18.84 -10.79
C ARG A 466 5.31 -20.07 -9.92
N ARG A 467 4.43 -20.98 -10.32
CA ARG A 467 4.21 -22.26 -9.62
C ARG A 467 5.51 -23.03 -9.49
N GLY A 468 5.76 -23.54 -8.28
CA GLY A 468 7.00 -24.24 -7.95
C GLY A 468 8.10 -23.37 -7.36
N ASP A 469 8.04 -22.04 -7.50
CA ASP A 469 8.94 -21.12 -6.80
C ASP A 469 8.53 -20.98 -5.34
N LYS A 470 9.47 -20.52 -4.51
CA LYS A 470 9.24 -20.31 -3.09
C LYS A 470 8.94 -18.84 -2.79
N ALA A 471 8.03 -18.62 -1.88
CA ALA A 471 7.80 -17.33 -1.26
C ALA A 471 8.92 -17.00 -0.26
N HIS A 472 9.19 -15.71 -0.03
CA HIS A 472 10.20 -15.22 0.91
C HIS A 472 9.53 -14.39 2.00
N LEU A 473 9.64 -14.86 3.24
CA LEU A 473 9.29 -14.13 4.43
C LEU A 473 10.50 -13.37 4.91
N ARG A 474 10.43 -12.06 4.97
CA ARG A 474 11.51 -11.20 5.45
C ARG A 474 11.13 -10.59 6.78
N THR A 475 11.95 -10.81 7.79
CA THR A 475 11.73 -10.25 9.12
C THR A 475 13.03 -9.82 9.77
N ARG A 476 12.92 -8.88 10.70
CA ARG A 476 14.09 -8.35 11.40
C ARG A 476 14.55 -9.33 12.47
N VAL A 477 15.84 -9.69 12.42
CA VAL A 477 16.50 -10.50 13.44
C VAL A 477 17.77 -9.78 13.85
N GLU A 478 17.82 -9.29 15.08
CA GLU A 478 18.98 -8.59 15.60
C GLU A 478 20.08 -9.58 16.06
N ALA A 479 21.29 -9.08 16.36
CA ALA A 479 22.38 -9.89 16.86
C ALA A 479 22.04 -10.65 18.17
N GLY A 480 21.09 -10.12 18.95
CA GLY A 480 20.56 -10.74 20.17
C GLY A 480 19.37 -11.68 19.95
N GLY A 481 18.98 -11.95 18.70
CA GLY A 481 17.80 -12.70 18.34
C GLY A 481 16.60 -11.81 17.98
N MET A 482 15.52 -12.42 17.54
CA MET A 482 14.29 -11.77 17.14
C MET A 482 13.56 -11.18 18.36
N ASP A 483 13.36 -9.87 18.40
CA ASP A 483 12.52 -9.23 19.41
C ASP A 483 11.03 -9.54 19.16
N TYR A 484 10.16 -9.18 20.09
CA TYR A 484 8.72 -9.46 19.94
C TYR A 484 8.11 -8.72 18.74
N LYS A 485 8.55 -7.50 18.46
CA LYS A 485 8.10 -6.74 17.30
C LYS A 485 8.47 -7.46 15.99
N GLY A 486 9.71 -7.93 15.87
CA GLY A 486 10.16 -8.74 14.73
C GLY A 486 9.36 -10.04 14.57
N TYR A 487 9.04 -10.70 15.68
CA TYR A 487 8.19 -11.89 15.69
C TYR A 487 6.74 -11.59 15.27
N ASN A 488 6.12 -10.54 15.81
CA ASN A 488 4.77 -10.13 15.46
C ASN A 488 4.66 -9.80 13.97
N ILE A 489 5.67 -9.10 13.42
CA ILE A 489 5.79 -8.86 11.98
C ILE A 489 5.99 -10.19 11.23
N ALA A 490 6.85 -11.10 11.70
CA ALA A 490 7.07 -12.38 11.03
C ALA A 490 5.78 -13.22 10.93
N VAL A 491 4.92 -13.18 11.94
CA VAL A 491 3.62 -13.87 11.91
C VAL A 491 2.66 -13.20 10.93
N HIS A 492 2.67 -11.86 10.83
CA HIS A 492 1.92 -11.12 9.81
C HIS A 492 2.37 -11.50 8.40
N GLU A 493 3.69 -11.44 8.13
CA GLU A 493 4.26 -11.79 6.81
C GLU A 493 4.04 -13.27 6.47
N LEU A 494 3.99 -14.13 7.48
CA LEU A 494 3.62 -15.54 7.28
C LEU A 494 2.18 -15.65 6.75
N GLY A 495 1.25 -14.85 7.27
CA GLY A 495 -0.12 -14.79 6.78
C GLY A 495 -0.18 -14.47 5.28
N HIS A 496 0.57 -13.46 4.82
CA HIS A 496 0.72 -13.14 3.40
C HIS A 496 1.28 -14.31 2.60
N ASN A 497 2.39 -14.92 3.06
CA ASN A 497 3.03 -16.01 2.31
C ASN A 497 2.14 -17.25 2.24
N ILE A 498 1.35 -17.55 3.27
CA ILE A 498 0.39 -18.67 3.23
C ILE A 498 -0.75 -18.36 2.25
N GLU A 499 -1.33 -17.15 2.29
CA GLU A 499 -2.33 -16.72 1.31
C GLU A 499 -1.80 -16.85 -0.12
N GLN A 500 -0.62 -16.27 -0.39
CA GLN A 500 0.02 -16.30 -1.70
C GLN A 500 0.36 -17.72 -2.18
N THR A 501 0.76 -18.61 -1.25
CA THR A 501 1.04 -20.01 -1.59
C THR A 501 -0.22 -20.76 -2.03
N PHE A 502 -1.34 -20.57 -1.33
CA PHE A 502 -2.62 -21.16 -1.75
C PHE A 502 -3.11 -20.57 -3.07
N SER A 503 -3.15 -19.25 -3.16
CA SER A 503 -3.73 -18.56 -4.31
C SER A 503 -2.90 -18.71 -5.59
N LEU A 504 -1.63 -19.09 -5.51
CA LEU A 504 -0.81 -19.41 -6.68
C LEU A 504 -0.87 -20.88 -7.07
N ASN A 505 -0.67 -21.79 -6.09
CA ASN A 505 -0.43 -23.19 -6.39
C ASN A 505 -1.73 -24.03 -6.50
N GLU A 506 -2.83 -23.56 -5.94
CA GLU A 506 -4.08 -24.32 -5.83
C GLU A 506 -5.29 -23.65 -6.47
N ILE A 507 -5.04 -22.62 -7.29
CA ILE A 507 -6.06 -22.00 -8.10
C ILE A 507 -6.16 -22.69 -9.47
N ASP A 508 -7.35 -22.72 -10.04
CA ASP A 508 -7.65 -23.30 -11.35
C ASP A 508 -6.95 -22.54 -12.49
N HIS A 509 -6.96 -21.20 -12.45
CA HIS A 509 -6.29 -20.34 -13.43
C HIS A 509 -5.26 -19.45 -12.74
N THR A 510 -3.99 -19.47 -13.18
CA THR A 510 -2.94 -18.60 -12.60
C THR A 510 -3.21 -17.10 -12.78
N LEU A 511 -4.00 -16.74 -13.78
CA LEU A 511 -4.49 -15.37 -13.97
C LEU A 511 -5.42 -14.89 -12.84
N LEU A 512 -5.99 -15.82 -12.07
CA LEU A 512 -6.79 -15.54 -10.87
C LEU A 512 -5.98 -15.64 -9.57
N SER A 513 -4.65 -15.85 -9.64
CA SER A 513 -3.82 -15.91 -8.44
C SER A 513 -3.93 -14.63 -7.61
N GLY A 514 -3.87 -14.76 -6.28
CA GLY A 514 -4.03 -13.68 -5.33
C GLY A 514 -5.49 -13.49 -4.88
N VAL A 515 -5.67 -12.43 -4.13
CA VAL A 515 -6.96 -11.93 -3.63
C VAL A 515 -7.34 -10.63 -4.37
N PRO A 516 -8.55 -10.08 -4.18
CA PRO A 516 -9.02 -8.96 -4.99
C PRO A 516 -8.06 -7.77 -5.09
N ASN A 517 -7.51 -7.31 -3.97
CA ASN A 517 -6.60 -6.17 -3.92
C ASN A 517 -5.77 -6.19 -2.63
N THR A 518 -4.91 -5.17 -2.45
CA THR A 518 -4.04 -5.03 -1.28
C THR A 518 -4.78 -5.07 0.05
N ALA A 519 -5.98 -4.49 0.15
CA ALA A 519 -6.73 -4.49 1.40
C ALA A 519 -7.09 -5.91 1.87
N PHE A 520 -7.32 -6.84 0.94
CA PHE A 520 -7.65 -8.23 1.25
C PHE A 520 -6.44 -9.03 1.73
N THR A 521 -5.28 -8.85 1.10
CA THR A 521 -4.06 -9.54 1.56
C THR A 521 -3.64 -9.05 2.95
N GLU A 522 -3.77 -7.73 3.23
CA GLU A 522 -3.57 -7.16 4.57
C GLU A 522 -4.54 -7.75 5.59
N ALA A 523 -5.83 -7.84 5.24
CA ALA A 523 -6.84 -8.42 6.14
C ALA A 523 -6.51 -9.86 6.52
N LEU A 524 -6.08 -10.69 5.57
CA LEU A 524 -5.72 -12.08 5.82
C LEU A 524 -4.44 -12.21 6.66
N ALA A 525 -3.47 -11.32 6.49
CA ALA A 525 -2.28 -11.26 7.34
C ALA A 525 -2.62 -10.87 8.79
N PHE A 526 -3.55 -9.92 8.98
CA PHE A 526 -4.04 -9.55 10.31
C PHE A 526 -4.68 -10.73 11.07
N LEU A 527 -5.32 -11.67 10.37
CA LEU A 527 -5.84 -12.88 11.01
C LEU A 527 -4.75 -13.73 11.67
N PHE A 528 -3.58 -13.83 11.05
CA PHE A 528 -2.42 -14.50 11.62
C PHE A 528 -1.85 -13.69 12.77
N GLN A 529 -1.60 -12.41 12.54
CA GLN A 529 -1.01 -11.48 13.51
C GLN A 529 -1.82 -11.43 14.82
N ALA A 530 -3.14 -11.45 14.75
CA ALA A 530 -4.01 -11.46 15.92
C ALA A 530 -3.83 -12.72 16.81
N ARG A 531 -3.16 -13.75 16.32
CA ARG A 531 -2.92 -15.03 17.03
C ARG A 531 -1.49 -15.18 17.52
N ASP A 532 -0.64 -14.18 17.35
CA ASP A 532 0.79 -14.21 17.64
C ASP A 532 1.13 -14.67 19.06
N ARG A 533 0.43 -14.15 20.07
CA ARG A 533 0.62 -14.53 21.49
C ARG A 533 0.24 -15.99 21.76
N ALA A 534 -0.87 -16.45 21.19
CA ALA A 534 -1.30 -17.83 21.30
C ALA A 534 -0.27 -18.80 20.67
N LEU A 535 0.32 -18.41 19.54
CA LEU A 535 1.38 -19.15 18.85
C LEU A 535 2.70 -19.18 19.63
N LEU A 536 2.93 -18.25 20.56
CA LEU A 536 4.01 -18.34 21.56
C LEU A 536 3.66 -19.26 22.73
N GLY A 537 2.43 -19.75 22.81
CA GLY A 537 1.95 -20.55 23.95
C GLY A 537 1.62 -19.69 25.17
N LEU A 538 1.41 -18.42 25.01
CA LEU A 538 1.04 -17.50 26.07
C LEU A 538 -0.46 -17.62 26.41
N PRO A 539 -0.85 -17.37 27.67
CA PRO A 539 -2.26 -17.36 28.05
C PRO A 539 -3.08 -16.38 27.20
N SER A 540 -4.35 -16.72 27.01
CA SER A 540 -5.34 -15.80 26.42
C SER A 540 -5.33 -14.49 27.17
N GLN A 541 -5.46 -13.40 26.46
CA GLN A 541 -5.55 -12.07 27.07
C GLN A 541 -6.86 -11.95 27.85
N SER A 542 -6.89 -11.07 28.84
CA SER A 542 -8.11 -10.81 29.58
C SER A 542 -9.18 -10.21 28.65
N ALA A 543 -10.45 -10.41 29.02
CA ALA A 543 -11.57 -9.80 28.28
C ALA A 543 -11.42 -8.28 28.15
N GLU A 544 -10.82 -7.64 29.14
CA GLU A 544 -10.55 -6.19 29.11
C GLU A 544 -9.51 -5.80 28.07
N VAL A 545 -8.42 -6.55 27.94
CA VAL A 545 -7.40 -6.29 26.92
C VAL A 545 -7.97 -6.48 25.51
N GLU A 546 -8.79 -7.52 25.33
CA GLU A 546 -9.44 -7.76 24.04
C GLU A 546 -10.46 -6.66 23.72
N ARG A 547 -11.20 -6.20 24.71
CA ARG A 547 -12.11 -5.06 24.58
C ARG A 547 -11.37 -3.80 24.11
N LEU A 548 -10.23 -3.51 24.72
CA LEU A 548 -9.42 -2.34 24.39
C LEU A 548 -8.81 -2.45 23.00
N ARG A 549 -8.39 -3.65 22.59
CA ARG A 549 -7.89 -3.92 21.24
C ARG A 549 -8.94 -3.58 20.16
N VAL A 550 -10.21 -3.89 20.42
CA VAL A 550 -11.31 -3.52 19.51
C VAL A 550 -11.47 -2.00 19.42
N LEU A 551 -11.38 -1.29 20.56
CA LEU A 551 -11.46 0.18 20.56
C LEU A 551 -10.28 0.81 19.83
N ASP A 552 -9.07 0.28 20.00
CA ASP A 552 -7.88 0.73 19.28
C ASP A 552 -8.05 0.53 17.76
N ALA A 553 -8.50 -0.64 17.33
CA ALA A 553 -8.72 -0.91 15.93
C ALA A 553 -9.74 0.06 15.30
N TYR A 554 -10.87 0.29 15.97
CA TYR A 554 -11.86 1.27 15.51
C TYR A 554 -11.28 2.69 15.45
N TRP A 555 -10.59 3.13 16.49
CA TRP A 555 -10.06 4.49 16.58
C TRP A 555 -8.97 4.75 15.55
N ASN A 556 -8.03 3.82 15.40
CA ASN A 556 -6.98 3.89 14.39
C ASN A 556 -7.55 3.84 12.95
N THR A 557 -8.56 2.99 12.70
CA THR A 557 -9.22 2.93 11.38
C THR A 557 -9.92 4.25 11.06
N ARG A 558 -10.58 4.85 12.06
CA ARG A 558 -11.25 6.15 11.92
C ARG A 558 -10.23 7.27 11.62
N GLU A 559 -9.09 7.28 12.31
CA GLU A 559 -7.98 8.22 12.04
C GLU A 559 -7.54 8.17 10.59
N ILE A 560 -7.27 6.96 10.05
CA ILE A 560 -6.82 6.78 8.68
C ILE A 560 -7.92 7.16 7.68
N ALA A 561 -9.19 6.90 8.00
CA ALA A 561 -10.33 7.23 7.13
C ALA A 561 -10.43 8.74 6.84
N GLY A 562 -10.17 9.59 7.83
CA GLY A 562 -10.13 11.04 7.62
C GLY A 562 -8.99 11.48 6.72
N SER A 563 -7.80 10.93 6.92
CA SER A 563 -6.64 11.22 6.07
C SER A 563 -6.84 10.70 4.64
N ALA A 564 -7.51 9.56 4.47
CA ALA A 564 -7.87 9.03 3.15
C ALA A 564 -8.85 9.96 2.41
N LEU A 565 -9.84 10.53 3.10
CA LEU A 565 -10.74 11.53 2.49
C LEU A 565 -9.97 12.78 2.06
N VAL A 566 -9.06 13.29 2.91
CA VAL A 566 -8.20 14.44 2.56
C VAL A 566 -7.41 14.14 1.29
N GLU A 567 -6.79 12.97 1.20
CA GLU A 567 -6.03 12.56 0.02
C GLU A 567 -6.90 12.52 -1.25
N LEU A 568 -8.07 11.87 -1.19
CA LEU A 568 -9.00 11.78 -2.31
C LEU A 568 -9.49 13.16 -2.78
N ASP A 569 -9.78 14.06 -1.85
CA ASP A 569 -10.26 15.41 -2.14
C ASP A 569 -9.13 16.29 -2.71
N VAL A 570 -7.90 16.14 -2.24
CA VAL A 570 -6.72 16.82 -2.80
C VAL A 570 -6.47 16.37 -4.24
N TRP A 571 -6.56 15.08 -4.53
CA TRP A 571 -6.40 14.57 -5.89
C TRP A 571 -7.54 15.00 -6.82
N SER A 572 -8.78 15.03 -6.34
CA SER A 572 -9.93 15.57 -7.08
C SER A 572 -9.73 17.06 -7.37
N TRP A 573 -9.23 17.83 -6.39
CA TRP A 573 -8.90 19.24 -6.58
C TRP A 573 -7.79 19.45 -7.61
N LEU A 574 -6.74 18.61 -7.61
CA LEU A 574 -5.66 18.68 -8.61
C LEU A 574 -6.18 18.46 -10.03
N TYR A 575 -7.09 17.51 -10.25
CA TYR A 575 -7.70 17.31 -11.57
C TYR A 575 -8.58 18.50 -11.98
N ALA A 576 -9.26 19.15 -11.04
CA ALA A 576 -10.01 20.39 -11.29
C ALA A 576 -9.10 21.60 -11.52
N ASN A 577 -7.87 21.59 -11.00
CA ASN A 577 -6.91 22.69 -11.07
C ASN A 577 -5.54 22.22 -11.61
N PRO A 578 -5.47 21.73 -12.87
CA PRO A 578 -4.32 21.01 -13.39
C PRO A 578 -3.04 21.84 -13.54
N ASN A 579 -3.14 23.15 -13.52
CA ASN A 579 -2.02 24.09 -13.66
C ASN A 579 -1.60 24.71 -12.31
N ALA A 580 -2.20 24.24 -11.20
CA ALA A 580 -1.91 24.78 -9.88
C ALA A 580 -0.42 24.73 -9.53
N THR A 581 0.05 25.75 -8.85
CA THR A 581 1.39 25.81 -8.26
C THR A 581 1.45 24.97 -6.98
N ALA A 582 2.65 24.67 -6.50
CA ALA A 582 2.83 23.98 -5.21
C ALA A 582 2.26 24.80 -4.04
N ALA A 583 2.30 26.14 -4.11
CA ALA A 583 1.73 27.00 -3.10
C ALA A 583 0.20 26.91 -3.05
N GLU A 584 -0.48 26.97 -4.20
CA GLU A 584 -1.93 26.79 -4.30
C GLU A 584 -2.35 25.39 -3.86
N LEU A 585 -1.57 24.35 -4.19
CA LEU A 585 -1.81 23.00 -3.71
C LEU A 585 -1.67 22.89 -2.19
N ARG A 586 -0.67 23.53 -1.58
CA ARG A 586 -0.56 23.63 -0.12
C ARG A 586 -1.81 24.26 0.50
N GLU A 587 -2.23 25.40 -0.02
CA GLU A 587 -3.43 26.11 0.48
C GLU A 587 -4.68 25.24 0.36
N ALA A 588 -4.85 24.56 -0.77
CA ALA A 588 -5.96 23.63 -0.98
C ALA A 588 -5.91 22.46 0.01
N THR A 589 -4.74 21.83 0.19
CA THR A 589 -4.57 20.72 1.13
C THR A 589 -4.88 21.12 2.56
N VAL A 590 -4.36 22.28 2.99
CA VAL A 590 -4.64 22.84 4.33
C VAL A 590 -6.13 23.10 4.53
N ARG A 591 -6.80 23.68 3.54
CA ARG A 591 -8.23 23.95 3.58
C ARG A 591 -9.04 22.64 3.66
N ILE A 592 -8.74 21.68 2.79
CA ILE A 592 -9.43 20.38 2.77
C ILE A 592 -9.22 19.64 4.10
N ALA A 593 -8.01 19.63 4.64
CA ALA A 593 -7.73 18.99 5.92
C ALA A 593 -8.55 19.61 7.06
N ARG A 594 -8.70 20.94 7.09
CA ARG A 594 -9.55 21.66 8.06
C ARG A 594 -11.03 21.30 7.89
N GLU A 595 -11.53 21.30 6.66
CA GLU A 595 -12.93 20.96 6.38
C GLU A 595 -13.27 19.54 6.85
N VAL A 596 -12.42 18.55 6.58
CA VAL A 596 -12.60 17.17 7.04
C VAL A 596 -12.49 17.09 8.57
N TRP A 597 -11.52 17.80 9.18
CA TRP A 597 -11.37 17.82 10.62
C TRP A 597 -12.59 18.42 11.31
N ASN A 598 -13.01 19.60 10.91
CA ASN A 598 -14.12 20.33 11.53
C ASN A 598 -15.43 19.53 11.42
N LYS A 599 -15.62 18.77 10.33
CA LYS A 599 -16.80 17.92 10.16
C LYS A 599 -16.79 16.69 11.05
N TYR A 600 -15.67 15.95 11.11
CA TYR A 600 -15.67 14.61 11.67
C TYR A 600 -14.93 14.47 13.02
N TYR A 601 -13.98 15.33 13.35
CA TYR A 601 -13.11 15.17 14.52
C TYR A 601 -13.27 16.27 15.56
N GLU A 602 -13.50 17.52 15.17
CA GLU A 602 -13.73 18.63 16.09
C GLU A 602 -14.82 18.33 17.14
N PRO A 603 -15.96 17.70 16.79
CA PRO A 603 -17.00 17.38 17.78
C PRO A 603 -16.54 16.48 18.93
N THR A 604 -15.50 15.69 18.74
CA THR A 604 -14.98 14.72 19.72
C THR A 604 -13.65 15.14 20.34
N LEU A 605 -12.77 15.77 19.56
CA LEU A 605 -11.40 16.09 19.94
C LEU A 605 -11.16 17.60 20.09
N GLY A 606 -12.10 18.44 19.69
CA GLY A 606 -11.90 19.89 19.65
C GLY A 606 -10.90 20.32 18.57
N GLY A 607 -10.30 21.49 18.74
CA GLY A 607 -9.29 22.01 17.84
C GLY A 607 -9.86 22.41 16.48
N HIS A 608 -10.67 23.48 16.48
CA HIS A 608 -11.17 24.05 15.22
C HIS A 608 -10.02 24.35 14.24
N ASP A 609 -10.22 24.06 12.96
CA ASP A 609 -9.23 24.28 11.88
C ASP A 609 -7.91 23.50 12.03
N THR A 610 -7.93 22.34 12.68
CA THR A 610 -6.77 21.45 12.79
C THR A 610 -6.41 20.84 11.43
N VAL A 611 -5.09 20.76 11.14
CA VAL A 611 -4.57 20.29 9.85
C VAL A 611 -3.90 18.92 9.93
N LEU A 612 -3.94 18.24 11.07
CA LEU A 612 -3.19 17.03 11.37
C LEU A 612 -3.46 15.89 10.39
N LEU A 613 -4.68 15.82 9.80
CA LEU A 613 -5.01 14.81 8.77
C LEU A 613 -4.14 14.89 7.51
N GLY A 614 -3.49 16.04 7.25
CA GLY A 614 -2.60 16.23 6.12
C GLY A 614 -1.16 15.74 6.34
N ILE A 615 -0.83 15.15 7.52
CA ILE A 615 0.55 14.78 7.85
C ILE A 615 1.03 13.50 7.16
N TYR A 616 0.15 12.61 6.73
CA TYR A 616 0.53 11.32 6.18
C TYR A 616 1.53 11.41 5.03
N SER A 617 2.66 10.73 5.18
CA SER A 617 3.71 10.69 4.15
C SER A 617 3.26 9.98 2.87
N HIS A 618 2.30 9.05 2.96
CA HIS A 618 1.71 8.37 1.81
C HIS A 618 1.15 9.32 0.75
N THR A 619 0.57 10.44 1.17
CA THR A 619 0.06 11.44 0.21
C THR A 619 1.15 12.00 -0.71
N ILE A 620 2.43 11.81 -0.34
CA ILE A 620 3.60 12.27 -1.06
C ILE A 620 4.28 11.12 -1.79
N THR A 621 4.50 9.97 -1.11
CA THR A 621 5.28 8.84 -1.62
C THR A 621 4.45 7.80 -2.36
N SER A 622 3.22 7.58 -1.93
CA SER A 622 2.33 6.52 -2.45
C SER A 622 0.89 7.01 -2.58
N PRO A 623 0.64 7.99 -3.47
CA PRO A 623 -0.67 8.63 -3.56
C PRO A 623 -1.82 7.67 -3.86
N LEU A 624 -2.98 7.94 -3.24
CA LEU A 624 -4.22 7.17 -3.36
C LEU A 624 -4.10 5.75 -2.80
N TYR A 625 -3.33 5.60 -1.70
CA TYR A 625 -3.14 4.33 -1.04
C TYR A 625 -3.92 4.20 0.28
N LEU A 626 -4.14 5.31 1.00
CA LEU A 626 -4.63 5.30 2.39
C LEU A 626 -5.96 4.58 2.60
N PHE A 627 -6.88 4.65 1.66
CA PHE A 627 -8.17 3.96 1.77
C PHE A 627 -8.03 2.43 1.85
N ASN A 628 -6.92 1.84 1.32
CA ASN A 628 -6.70 0.39 1.40
C ASN A 628 -6.48 -0.08 2.84
N TYR A 629 -5.88 0.72 3.70
CA TYR A 629 -5.74 0.39 5.13
C TYR A 629 -7.10 0.33 5.81
N VAL A 630 -7.98 1.29 5.53
CA VAL A 630 -9.34 1.30 6.10
C VAL A 630 -10.11 0.06 5.64
N LEU A 631 -10.11 -0.21 4.35
CA LEU A 631 -10.76 -1.41 3.80
C LEU A 631 -10.17 -2.68 4.40
N GLY A 632 -8.85 -2.78 4.56
CA GLY A 632 -8.18 -3.93 5.17
C GLY A 632 -8.67 -4.21 6.58
N HIS A 633 -8.80 -3.18 7.41
CA HIS A 633 -9.36 -3.33 8.76
C HIS A 633 -10.83 -3.76 8.73
N LEU A 634 -11.67 -3.17 7.87
CA LEU A 634 -13.08 -3.55 7.76
C LEU A 634 -13.24 -5.01 7.31
N ILE A 635 -12.46 -5.42 6.31
CA ILE A 635 -12.45 -6.80 5.81
C ILE A 635 -11.96 -7.77 6.88
N ALA A 636 -10.89 -7.43 7.60
CA ALA A 636 -10.36 -8.24 8.70
C ALA A 636 -11.42 -8.50 9.78
N PHE A 637 -12.13 -7.45 10.22
CA PHE A 637 -13.22 -7.60 11.19
C PHE A 637 -14.35 -8.49 10.67
N GLN A 638 -14.70 -8.37 9.40
CA GLN A 638 -15.77 -9.17 8.79
C GLN A 638 -15.37 -10.64 8.65
N VAL A 639 -14.13 -10.94 8.25
CA VAL A 639 -13.62 -12.31 8.17
C VAL A 639 -13.42 -12.91 9.57
N GLU A 640 -12.89 -12.12 10.52
CA GLU A 640 -12.74 -12.58 11.92
C GLU A 640 -14.09 -12.91 12.56
N GLU A 641 -15.13 -12.09 12.36
CA GLU A 641 -16.49 -12.38 12.79
C GLU A 641 -17.02 -13.70 12.19
N HIS A 642 -16.72 -13.97 10.91
CA HIS A 642 -17.11 -15.20 10.25
C HIS A 642 -16.45 -16.45 10.87
N VAL A 643 -15.20 -16.35 11.31
CA VAL A 643 -14.47 -17.47 11.94
C VAL A 643 -14.57 -17.49 13.47
N ALA A 644 -15.15 -16.46 14.10
CA ALA A 644 -15.28 -16.35 15.54
C ALA A 644 -16.03 -17.55 16.15
N GLY A 645 -15.51 -18.08 17.26
CA GLY A 645 -16.11 -19.21 17.97
C GLY A 645 -15.97 -20.57 17.28
N LYS A 646 -15.32 -20.63 16.12
CA LYS A 646 -14.96 -21.89 15.45
C LYS A 646 -13.63 -22.43 16.01
N ASP A 647 -13.44 -23.75 15.90
CA ASP A 647 -12.16 -24.36 16.29
C ASP A 647 -11.03 -24.02 15.30
N THR A 648 -9.80 -24.31 15.69
CA THR A 648 -8.62 -24.01 14.86
C THR A 648 -8.60 -24.77 13.53
N ALA A 649 -9.08 -26.01 13.49
CA ALA A 649 -9.17 -26.78 12.25
C ALA A 649 -10.16 -26.14 11.27
N THR A 650 -11.27 -25.61 11.77
CA THR A 650 -12.22 -24.83 10.96
C THR A 650 -11.57 -23.52 10.48
N PHE A 651 -10.78 -22.83 11.32
CA PHE A 651 -10.05 -21.64 10.90
C PHE A 651 -9.11 -21.93 9.72
N ALA A 652 -8.28 -22.98 9.81
CA ALA A 652 -7.36 -23.37 8.75
C ALA A 652 -8.09 -23.71 7.44
N THR A 653 -9.20 -24.46 7.53
CA THR A 653 -10.02 -24.86 6.38
C THR A 653 -10.66 -23.62 5.71
N GLU A 654 -11.20 -22.69 6.50
CA GLU A 654 -11.81 -21.47 5.97
C GLU A 654 -10.77 -20.55 5.37
N PHE A 655 -9.60 -20.41 6.01
CA PHE A 655 -8.50 -19.63 5.47
C PHE A 655 -8.06 -20.14 4.09
N GLU A 656 -7.84 -21.46 3.97
CA GLU A 656 -7.53 -22.10 2.69
C GLU A 656 -8.64 -21.86 1.65
N ARG A 657 -9.89 -22.04 2.05
CA ARG A 657 -11.04 -21.85 1.16
C ARG A 657 -11.09 -20.43 0.58
N VAL A 658 -10.93 -19.42 1.42
CA VAL A 658 -11.04 -18.03 0.99
C VAL A 658 -9.84 -17.61 0.13
N CYS A 659 -8.63 -18.09 0.41
CA CYS A 659 -7.46 -17.85 -0.43
C CYS A 659 -7.62 -18.40 -1.86
N ARG A 660 -8.43 -19.45 -2.04
CA ARG A 660 -8.69 -20.10 -3.34
C ARG A 660 -9.83 -19.45 -4.14
N LEU A 661 -10.53 -18.45 -3.57
CA LEU A 661 -11.52 -17.68 -4.32
C LEU A 661 -10.88 -16.89 -5.47
N GLY A 662 -9.63 -16.49 -5.29
CA GLY A 662 -8.85 -15.81 -6.31
C GLY A 662 -9.20 -14.33 -6.47
N ALA A 663 -8.53 -13.69 -7.43
CA ALA A 663 -8.66 -12.27 -7.72
C ALA A 663 -9.95 -11.96 -8.51
N ILE A 664 -11.09 -12.00 -7.84
CA ILE A 664 -12.41 -11.56 -8.35
C ILE A 664 -12.81 -10.23 -7.69
N LEU A 665 -14.00 -9.68 -8.01
CA LEU A 665 -14.46 -8.43 -7.39
C LEU A 665 -14.51 -8.52 -5.85
N PRO A 666 -14.13 -7.45 -5.12
CA PRO A 666 -14.16 -7.38 -3.67
C PRO A 666 -15.48 -7.81 -3.04
N ASP A 667 -16.58 -7.20 -3.47
CA ASP A 667 -17.90 -7.51 -2.90
C ASP A 667 -18.36 -8.95 -3.22
N LEU A 668 -18.01 -9.47 -4.40
CA LEU A 668 -18.28 -10.87 -4.77
C LEU A 668 -17.44 -11.84 -3.94
N TRP A 669 -16.15 -11.56 -3.77
CA TRP A 669 -15.26 -12.34 -2.93
C TRP A 669 -15.77 -12.41 -1.49
N MET A 670 -16.12 -11.26 -0.90
CA MET A 670 -16.66 -11.20 0.45
C MET A 670 -18.01 -11.89 0.58
N GLN A 671 -18.88 -11.78 -0.43
CA GLN A 671 -20.15 -12.52 -0.47
C GLN A 671 -19.90 -14.03 -0.44
N GLN A 672 -18.90 -14.53 -1.17
CA GLN A 672 -18.53 -15.94 -1.16
C GLN A 672 -17.78 -16.37 0.12
N ALA A 673 -16.99 -15.47 0.68
CA ALA A 673 -16.21 -15.73 1.88
C ALA A 673 -17.09 -15.74 3.15
N THR A 674 -17.92 -14.72 3.33
CA THR A 674 -18.62 -14.45 4.61
C THR A 674 -20.15 -14.37 4.49
N GLY A 675 -20.68 -14.44 3.28
CA GLY A 675 -22.12 -14.31 2.99
C GLY A 675 -22.63 -12.88 2.84
N LYS A 676 -21.76 -11.87 2.93
CA LYS A 676 -22.09 -10.44 2.78
C LYS A 676 -21.02 -9.69 1.95
N PRO A 677 -21.36 -8.61 1.22
CA PRO A 677 -20.36 -7.76 0.60
C PRO A 677 -19.51 -7.02 1.65
N VAL A 678 -18.47 -6.31 1.24
CA VAL A 678 -17.65 -5.49 2.14
C VAL A 678 -18.51 -4.50 2.91
N THR A 679 -18.38 -4.44 4.25
CA THR A 679 -19.18 -3.56 5.11
C THR A 679 -18.43 -3.16 6.38
N ALA A 680 -18.74 -1.97 6.92
CA ALA A 680 -18.22 -1.52 8.21
C ALA A 680 -18.96 -2.14 9.42
N GLU A 681 -20.11 -2.76 9.19
CA GLU A 681 -21.02 -3.22 10.24
C GLU A 681 -20.37 -4.15 11.30
N PRO A 682 -19.51 -5.14 10.95
CA PRO A 682 -18.84 -5.98 11.96
C PRO A 682 -17.95 -5.20 12.92
N MET A 683 -17.14 -4.27 12.41
CA MET A 683 -16.31 -3.39 13.24
C MET A 683 -17.17 -2.52 14.16
N LEU A 684 -18.22 -1.92 13.63
CA LEU A 684 -19.11 -1.06 14.40
C LEU A 684 -19.83 -1.84 15.51
N ARG A 685 -20.33 -3.06 15.22
CA ARG A 685 -20.94 -3.93 16.25
C ARG A 685 -19.94 -4.34 17.32
N ALA A 686 -18.73 -4.74 16.95
CA ALA A 686 -17.68 -5.11 17.90
C ALA A 686 -17.34 -3.91 18.80
N THR A 687 -17.21 -2.72 18.23
CA THR A 687 -16.94 -1.47 18.96
C THR A 687 -18.08 -1.13 19.91
N GLU A 688 -19.35 -1.24 19.49
CA GLU A 688 -20.50 -1.01 20.35
C GLU A 688 -20.52 -1.98 21.53
N ALA A 689 -20.27 -3.26 21.31
CA ALA A 689 -20.18 -4.26 22.36
C ALA A 689 -19.03 -3.96 23.33
N ALA A 690 -17.86 -3.57 22.83
CA ALA A 690 -16.72 -3.17 23.64
C ALA A 690 -17.03 -1.95 24.53
N LEU A 691 -17.70 -0.93 24.01
CA LEU A 691 -18.09 0.25 24.76
C LEU A 691 -19.16 -0.06 25.83
N ARG A 692 -20.06 -0.99 25.56
CA ARG A 692 -21.10 -1.40 26.54
C ARG A 692 -20.51 -2.21 27.70
N SER A 693 -19.57 -3.09 27.44
CA SER A 693 -18.96 -3.96 28.47
C SER A 693 -17.99 -3.22 29.39
N GLY A 694 -17.52 -2.02 29.01
CA GLY A 694 -16.71 -1.15 29.86
C GLY A 694 -17.51 -0.25 30.83
N ARG A 695 -18.84 -0.27 30.72
CA ARG A 695 -19.75 0.46 31.60
C ARG A 695 -20.22 -0.45 32.74
#